data_2f9199db8a4fafa4ed91e932613e64c7
#
_entry.id   2f9199db8a4fafa4ed91e932613e64c7
#
_cell.length_a   1.000
_cell.length_b   1.000
_cell.length_c   1.000
_cell.angle_alpha   90.00
_cell.angle_beta   90.00
_cell.angle_gamma   90.00
#
_symmetry.space_group_name_H-M   'P 1'
#
loop_
_entity.id
_entity.type
_entity.pdbx_description
1 polymer ?
#
loop_
_entity_poly.entity_id
_entity_poly.type
_entity_poly.pdbx_seq_one_letter_code
_entity_poly.pdbx_strand_id
1 'polypeptide(L)'
;MVSRKLPLGEGETARTACARGLLRTGVEERGGEVLSAAVLAEQVGWAADLVSGMAAALLAEHWNTADVDVLARGEDGGGRALPSNAWMALRRLGWTVGPREGIRVNDRIVRIAQETAGRTLRSVKWRADLTAAVIATWPADPARRTAGEWDAVREAVPGGRSVPSSVIKSRTRQITAFVSKHGRMPADVFEVEAAPRLGRMLLLSACDGQQATIERADEPGRALLRVQLPTRPDPRSYADWRWVACPIALPPTIPANAVLHLPTLRLRQGRVRADLAYTHPVPKTQRSGHVVALGVDWGLNTLLSAGAARLHDDGTITALGAGAMFRAAGVLAKQHRLRRQGEHLHTKAGHYERLIGGAEEHHLTGRHAVLADEIRHVSHRRSNLNDTLARAAARWAVDQAITAGASVIYVEDLRSMEARGMGRSINTRMSQTVRGRIVDRMRHLAAEAGIAVVTVPARGTSKHCPHCLVPLRHCKAPDRPTTPGWKWAVCGSCGWQGDRDQGAWRRIAARGLTHQTKTVTDRTSGAMAIRVVVDRLEAGAVITASAPKTSRTDRSKTGPTRHRTTRPAPRRRRAPSPARPSGPAGQRPEGHVHTDRPRLPRAAHRYQGVTTISTPTTSRHRPRGAALGAGFHLHTHATPPRWAEPMPDTTTCIGSLS
;
A
#
# COMPACT_ATOMS: atom_id res chain seq x y z
N MET A 1 25.18 3.41 -24.74
CA MET A 1 25.23 2.39 -23.66
C MET A 1 24.94 1.04 -24.28
N VAL A 2 25.90 0.13 -24.25
CA VAL A 2 25.61 -1.26 -24.59
C VAL A 2 24.69 -1.79 -23.51
N SER A 3 23.45 -2.08 -23.85
CA SER A 3 22.53 -2.78 -22.96
C SER A 3 23.16 -4.14 -22.65
N ARG A 4 23.78 -4.28 -21.48
CA ARG A 4 24.26 -5.59 -21.01
C ARG A 4 23.02 -6.46 -20.87
N LYS A 5 22.78 -7.30 -21.87
CA LYS A 5 21.73 -8.34 -21.78
C LYS A 5 22.06 -9.21 -20.58
N LEU A 6 21.11 -9.33 -19.66
CA LEU A 6 21.23 -10.25 -18.53
C LEU A 6 21.27 -11.68 -19.08
N PRO A 7 22.32 -12.47 -18.84
CA PRO A 7 22.30 -13.88 -19.20
C PRO A 7 21.25 -14.59 -18.36
N LEU A 8 20.31 -15.28 -19.03
CA LEU A 8 19.27 -16.08 -18.38
C LEU A 8 19.56 -17.55 -18.62
N GLY A 9 19.53 -18.35 -17.55
CA GLY A 9 19.55 -19.79 -17.63
C GLY A 9 18.22 -20.39 -18.11
N GLU A 10 18.21 -21.68 -18.40
CA GLU A 10 16.98 -22.41 -18.72
C GLU A 10 16.04 -22.38 -17.49
N GLY A 11 14.77 -22.06 -17.71
CA GLY A 11 13.80 -21.93 -16.62
C GLY A 11 13.89 -20.65 -15.80
N GLU A 12 14.70 -19.68 -16.22
CA GLU A 12 14.79 -18.36 -15.57
C GLU A 12 14.04 -17.27 -16.33
N THR A 13 13.75 -16.19 -15.64
CA THR A 13 13.19 -14.95 -16.20
C THR A 13 13.88 -13.75 -15.57
N ALA A 14 14.01 -12.67 -16.36
CA ALA A 14 14.55 -11.42 -15.85
C ALA A 14 13.53 -10.76 -14.93
N ARG A 15 13.99 -10.30 -13.76
CA ARG A 15 13.18 -9.57 -12.81
C ARG A 15 13.85 -8.26 -12.42
N THR A 16 13.10 -7.17 -12.53
CA THR A 16 13.54 -5.87 -12.03
C THR A 16 13.01 -5.65 -10.61
N ALA A 17 13.91 -5.28 -9.72
CA ALA A 17 13.61 -4.96 -8.33
C ALA A 17 14.27 -3.63 -7.96
N CYS A 18 13.95 -3.09 -6.78
CA CYS A 18 14.51 -1.82 -6.30
C CYS A 18 14.95 -1.95 -4.84
N ALA A 19 16.17 -1.54 -4.57
CA ALA A 19 16.72 -1.44 -3.23
C ALA A 19 17.08 0.02 -2.91
N ARG A 20 17.23 0.36 -1.62
CA ARG A 20 17.55 1.70 -1.19
C ARG A 20 19.00 1.79 -0.74
N GLY A 21 19.75 2.69 -1.36
CA GLY A 21 21.07 3.14 -0.96
C GLY A 21 21.05 4.54 -0.33
N LEU A 22 22.15 4.92 0.25
CA LEU A 22 22.37 6.27 0.80
C LEU A 22 23.70 6.79 0.26
N LEU A 23 23.69 7.99 -0.33
CA LEU A 23 24.90 8.71 -0.69
C LEU A 23 25.38 9.47 0.55
N ARG A 24 26.61 9.22 0.97
CA ARG A 24 27.19 9.82 2.18
C ARG A 24 28.28 10.80 1.86
N THR A 25 29.02 10.55 0.79
CA THR A 25 30.15 11.35 0.32
C THR A 25 30.15 11.36 -1.19
N GLY A 26 30.76 12.35 -1.78
CA GLY A 26 31.11 12.43 -3.19
C GLY A 26 32.54 12.94 -3.34
N VAL A 27 33.20 12.68 -4.47
CA VAL A 27 34.48 13.22 -4.82
C VAL A 27 34.31 13.93 -6.16
N GLU A 28 34.69 15.21 -6.24
CA GLU A 28 34.70 15.95 -7.48
C GLU A 28 35.87 15.45 -8.33
N GLU A 29 35.59 15.04 -9.58
CA GLU A 29 36.55 14.27 -10.38
C GLU A 29 37.73 15.10 -10.88
N ARG A 30 37.56 16.41 -11.11
CA ARG A 30 38.65 17.27 -11.62
C ARG A 30 39.56 17.81 -10.52
N GLY A 31 38.95 18.27 -9.42
CA GLY A 31 39.67 18.89 -8.31
C GLY A 31 40.02 17.95 -7.16
N GLY A 32 39.45 16.75 -7.15
CA GLY A 32 39.63 15.78 -6.05
C GLY A 32 38.96 16.20 -4.73
N GLU A 33 38.14 17.25 -4.74
CA GLU A 33 37.46 17.76 -3.55
C GLU A 33 36.46 16.72 -3.00
N VAL A 34 36.59 16.43 -1.72
CA VAL A 34 35.67 15.51 -1.03
C VAL A 34 34.44 16.27 -0.53
N LEU A 35 33.30 15.98 -1.12
CA LEU A 35 32.02 16.56 -0.73
C LEU A 35 31.43 15.83 0.48
N SER A 36 31.11 16.58 1.52
CA SER A 36 30.36 16.06 2.67
C SER A 36 28.92 15.67 2.27
N ALA A 37 28.27 14.87 3.09
CA ALA A 37 26.84 14.50 2.88
C ALA A 37 25.92 15.72 2.80
N ALA A 38 26.24 16.81 3.50
CA ALA A 38 25.45 18.04 3.50
C ALA A 38 25.61 18.78 2.16
N VAL A 39 26.86 19.01 1.69
CA VAL A 39 27.15 19.67 0.41
C VAL A 39 26.57 18.85 -0.76
N LEU A 40 26.76 17.53 -0.74
CA LEU A 40 26.18 16.64 -1.75
C LEU A 40 24.63 16.72 -1.77
N ALA A 41 23.99 16.79 -0.60
CA ALA A 41 22.54 16.95 -0.50
C ALA A 41 22.07 18.31 -1.03
N GLU A 42 22.86 19.36 -0.83
CA GLU A 42 22.58 20.70 -1.32
C GLU A 42 22.67 20.74 -2.86
N GLN A 43 23.75 20.24 -3.45
CA GLN A 43 23.93 20.20 -4.90
C GLN A 43 22.88 19.33 -5.62
N VAL A 44 22.57 18.15 -5.07
CA VAL A 44 21.45 17.33 -5.57
C VAL A 44 20.13 18.06 -5.40
N GLY A 45 19.97 18.82 -4.32
CA GLY A 45 18.81 19.68 -4.08
C GLY A 45 18.62 20.73 -5.16
N TRP A 46 19.68 21.48 -5.51
CA TRP A 46 19.63 22.49 -6.57
C TRP A 46 19.25 21.87 -7.92
N ALA A 47 19.88 20.77 -8.31
CA ALA A 47 19.50 20.06 -9.53
C ALA A 47 18.05 19.60 -9.53
N ALA A 48 17.56 19.07 -8.39
CA ALA A 48 16.19 18.63 -8.25
C ALA A 48 15.17 19.78 -8.28
N ASP A 49 15.54 20.96 -7.77
CA ASP A 49 14.70 22.16 -7.83
C ASP A 49 14.58 22.69 -9.27
N LEU A 50 15.67 22.69 -10.04
CA LEU A 50 15.65 23.02 -11.48
C LEU A 50 14.72 22.06 -12.24
N VAL A 51 14.87 20.76 -12.04
CA VAL A 51 14.00 19.74 -12.65
C VAL A 51 12.54 19.94 -12.24
N SER A 52 12.28 20.13 -10.94
CA SER A 52 10.91 20.29 -10.43
C SER A 52 10.25 21.57 -10.94
N GLY A 53 11.01 22.66 -11.09
CA GLY A 53 10.49 23.91 -11.66
C GLY A 53 10.06 23.77 -13.12
N MET A 54 10.92 23.18 -13.96
CA MET A 54 10.57 22.90 -15.36
C MET A 54 9.41 21.92 -15.49
N ALA A 55 9.41 20.84 -14.73
CA ALA A 55 8.33 19.86 -14.77
C ALA A 55 7.01 20.44 -14.26
N ALA A 56 7.04 21.35 -13.28
CA ALA A 56 5.84 22.05 -12.81
C ALA A 56 5.28 23.00 -13.87
N ALA A 57 6.12 23.67 -14.67
CA ALA A 57 5.69 24.50 -15.78
C ALA A 57 4.94 23.64 -16.83
N LEU A 58 5.51 22.50 -17.24
CA LEU A 58 4.83 21.55 -18.14
C LEU A 58 3.50 21.05 -17.56
N LEU A 59 3.45 20.75 -16.28
CA LEU A 59 2.20 20.32 -15.64
C LEU A 59 1.16 21.45 -15.58
N ALA A 60 1.58 22.70 -15.36
CA ALA A 60 0.65 23.82 -15.34
C ALA A 60 0.01 24.05 -16.71
N GLU A 61 0.76 23.89 -17.80
CA GLU A 61 0.30 24.05 -19.18
C GLU A 61 -0.61 22.90 -19.62
N HIS A 62 -0.24 21.65 -19.32
CA HIS A 62 -0.88 20.44 -19.85
C HIS A 62 -1.76 19.71 -18.84
N TRP A 63 -2.16 20.35 -17.73
CA TRP A 63 -3.03 19.74 -16.70
C TRP A 63 -4.51 19.89 -17.07
N ASN A 64 -4.92 19.23 -18.16
CA ASN A 64 -6.28 19.26 -18.70
C ASN A 64 -6.64 17.92 -19.35
N THR A 65 -7.95 17.72 -19.61
CA THR A 65 -8.47 16.47 -20.18
C THR A 65 -7.95 16.24 -21.59
N ALA A 66 -7.91 17.26 -22.44
CA ALA A 66 -7.55 17.13 -23.86
C ALA A 66 -6.11 16.62 -24.03
N ASP A 67 -5.15 17.24 -23.34
CA ASP A 67 -3.73 16.88 -23.42
C ASP A 67 -3.46 15.51 -22.81
N VAL A 68 -4.08 15.21 -21.66
CA VAL A 68 -3.95 13.88 -21.04
C VAL A 68 -4.52 12.79 -21.93
N ASP A 69 -5.61 13.05 -22.64
CA ASP A 69 -6.21 12.09 -23.59
C ASP A 69 -5.35 11.89 -24.85
N VAL A 70 -4.71 12.94 -25.38
CA VAL A 70 -3.71 12.82 -26.45
C VAL A 70 -2.55 11.93 -26.02
N LEU A 71 -1.97 12.22 -24.86
CA LEU A 71 -0.85 11.43 -24.33
C LEU A 71 -1.23 9.97 -24.02
N ALA A 72 -2.48 9.72 -23.62
CA ALA A 72 -2.99 8.39 -23.31
C ALA A 72 -3.38 7.57 -24.53
N ARG A 73 -3.84 8.20 -25.60
CA ARG A 73 -4.06 7.51 -26.89
C ARG A 73 -2.77 6.92 -27.44
N GLY A 74 -1.64 7.55 -27.11
CA GLY A 74 -0.33 7.04 -27.52
C GLY A 74 0.01 7.31 -28.98
N GLU A 75 -0.65 8.28 -29.62
CA GLU A 75 -0.44 8.68 -31.00
C GLU A 75 -0.32 10.20 -31.12
N ASP A 76 0.51 10.68 -32.03
CA ASP A 76 0.63 12.10 -32.38
C ASP A 76 -0.51 12.54 -33.33
N GLY A 77 -0.57 13.84 -33.63
CA GLY A 77 -1.58 14.39 -34.55
C GLY A 77 -1.56 13.80 -35.97
N GLY A 78 -0.52 13.12 -36.38
CA GLY A 78 -0.36 12.39 -37.64
C GLY A 78 -0.64 10.89 -37.53
N GLY A 79 -1.16 10.39 -36.38
CA GLY A 79 -1.48 8.98 -36.18
C GLY A 79 -0.25 8.09 -35.93
N ARG A 80 0.94 8.66 -35.70
CA ARG A 80 2.15 7.88 -35.42
C ARG A 80 2.23 7.58 -33.92
N ALA A 81 2.58 6.33 -33.54
CA ALA A 81 2.71 5.90 -32.18
C ALA A 81 3.73 6.74 -31.39
N LEU A 82 3.33 7.20 -30.19
CA LEU A 82 4.21 7.90 -29.29
C LEU A 82 5.21 6.92 -28.62
N PRO A 83 6.46 7.35 -28.41
CA PRO A 83 7.44 6.57 -27.66
C PRO A 83 6.98 6.20 -26.26
N SER A 84 7.43 5.05 -25.75
CA SER A 84 7.17 4.62 -24.37
C SER A 84 7.80 5.55 -23.34
N ASN A 85 9.01 6.07 -23.61
CA ASN A 85 9.64 7.08 -22.78
C ASN A 85 8.84 8.37 -22.80
N ALA A 86 8.44 8.86 -21.65
CA ALA A 86 7.55 10.02 -21.56
C ALA A 86 8.21 11.29 -22.12
N TRP A 87 9.49 11.53 -21.86
CA TRP A 87 10.20 12.70 -22.40
C TRP A 87 10.24 12.72 -23.95
N MET A 88 10.41 11.55 -24.59
CA MET A 88 10.39 11.46 -26.05
C MET A 88 8.97 11.70 -26.61
N ALA A 89 7.95 11.19 -25.89
CA ALA A 89 6.56 11.44 -26.28
C ALA A 89 6.19 12.92 -26.21
N LEU A 90 6.59 13.61 -25.12
CA LEU A 90 6.35 15.05 -24.98
C LEU A 90 7.06 15.84 -26.09
N ARG A 91 8.31 15.51 -26.43
CA ARG A 91 9.03 16.17 -27.55
C ARG A 91 8.35 15.95 -28.90
N ARG A 92 7.83 14.74 -29.15
CA ARG A 92 7.10 14.46 -30.40
C ARG A 92 5.78 15.26 -30.48
N LEU A 93 5.14 15.53 -29.34
CA LEU A 93 3.96 16.38 -29.25
C LEU A 93 4.30 17.89 -29.30
N GLY A 94 5.58 18.26 -29.36
CA GLY A 94 6.01 19.65 -29.32
C GLY A 94 5.94 20.30 -27.93
N TRP A 95 5.70 19.51 -26.88
CA TRP A 95 5.61 20.00 -25.51
C TRP A 95 7.03 20.21 -24.94
N THR A 96 7.49 21.41 -25.04
CA THR A 96 8.86 21.80 -24.70
C THR A 96 8.87 22.62 -23.42
N VAL A 97 9.98 22.59 -22.71
CA VAL A 97 10.23 23.41 -21.54
C VAL A 97 11.71 23.76 -21.49
N GLY A 98 12.02 24.95 -21.04
CA GLY A 98 13.38 25.43 -20.77
C GLY A 98 13.57 25.83 -19.30
N PRO A 99 14.82 26.01 -18.88
CA PRO A 99 15.10 26.63 -17.59
C PRO A 99 14.66 28.12 -17.62
N ARG A 100 14.61 28.75 -16.45
CA ARG A 100 14.42 30.20 -16.33
C ARG A 100 15.54 30.94 -17.06
N GLU A 101 15.25 32.16 -17.48
CA GLU A 101 16.24 33.02 -18.14
C GLU A 101 17.51 33.15 -17.30
N GLY A 102 18.67 33.16 -17.98
CA GLY A 102 19.97 33.22 -17.36
C GLY A 102 20.49 31.91 -16.74
N ILE A 103 19.67 30.85 -16.68
CA ILE A 103 20.07 29.54 -16.16
C ILE A 103 20.51 28.62 -17.31
N ARG A 104 21.66 27.98 -17.17
CA ARG A 104 22.19 26.99 -18.11
C ARG A 104 22.06 25.57 -17.55
N VAL A 105 21.33 24.72 -18.27
CA VAL A 105 21.24 23.27 -17.99
C VAL A 105 21.54 22.49 -19.27
N ASN A 106 22.04 21.28 -19.14
CA ASN A 106 22.18 20.40 -20.30
C ASN A 106 20.81 19.77 -20.65
N ASP A 107 20.69 19.29 -21.89
CA ASP A 107 19.47 18.66 -22.41
C ASP A 107 19.00 17.47 -21.55
N ARG A 108 19.93 16.77 -20.83
CA ARG A 108 19.59 15.61 -19.98
C ARG A 108 18.79 16.03 -18.74
N ILE A 109 19.07 17.19 -18.18
CA ILE A 109 18.28 17.77 -17.08
C ILE A 109 16.86 18.12 -17.57
N VAL A 110 16.74 18.69 -18.79
CA VAL A 110 15.43 18.94 -19.42
C VAL A 110 14.68 17.63 -19.65
N ARG A 111 15.36 16.57 -20.12
CA ARG A 111 14.74 15.23 -20.26
C ARG A 111 14.20 14.68 -18.95
N ILE A 112 14.92 14.84 -17.84
CA ILE A 112 14.44 14.40 -16.53
C ILE A 112 13.17 15.16 -16.15
N ALA A 113 13.09 16.46 -16.42
CA ALA A 113 11.90 17.27 -16.18
C ALA A 113 10.70 16.79 -17.03
N GLN A 114 10.92 16.62 -18.33
CA GLN A 114 9.92 16.11 -19.26
C GLN A 114 9.45 14.70 -18.88
N GLU A 115 10.37 13.80 -18.52
CA GLU A 115 10.01 12.44 -18.07
C GLU A 115 9.15 12.48 -16.80
N THR A 116 9.51 13.33 -15.84
CA THR A 116 8.77 13.50 -14.59
C THR A 116 7.37 14.05 -14.84
N ALA A 117 7.23 15.08 -15.67
CA ALA A 117 5.94 15.64 -16.05
C ALA A 117 5.10 14.64 -16.85
N GLY A 118 5.66 14.01 -17.88
CA GLY A 118 4.94 13.09 -18.74
C GLY A 118 4.47 11.82 -18.02
N ARG A 119 5.28 11.25 -17.12
CA ARG A 119 4.81 10.14 -16.25
C ARG A 119 3.66 10.58 -15.34
N THR A 120 3.71 11.80 -14.84
CA THR A 120 2.64 12.36 -13.99
C THR A 120 1.35 12.51 -14.79
N LEU A 121 1.41 13.08 -15.99
CA LEU A 121 0.28 13.21 -16.90
C LEU A 121 -0.30 11.85 -17.30
N ARG A 122 0.54 10.88 -17.69
CA ARG A 122 0.06 9.51 -17.99
C ARG A 122 -0.64 8.87 -16.78
N SER A 123 -0.15 9.11 -15.58
CA SER A 123 -0.74 8.54 -14.36
C SER A 123 -2.11 9.13 -14.00
N VAL A 124 -2.44 10.34 -14.49
CA VAL A 124 -3.73 10.98 -14.19
C VAL A 124 -4.87 10.44 -15.03
N LYS A 125 -4.60 9.90 -16.24
CA LYS A 125 -5.65 9.36 -17.13
C LYS A 125 -6.56 8.37 -16.42
N TRP A 126 -5.99 7.39 -15.72
CA TRP A 126 -6.81 6.42 -14.98
C TRP A 126 -7.67 7.08 -13.89
N ARG A 127 -7.17 8.15 -13.25
CA ARG A 127 -7.95 8.92 -12.27
C ARG A 127 -9.04 9.74 -12.92
N ALA A 128 -8.79 10.24 -14.15
CA ALA A 128 -9.79 10.93 -14.95
C ALA A 128 -10.93 9.96 -15.31
N ASP A 129 -10.61 8.77 -15.83
CA ASP A 129 -11.59 7.74 -16.17
C ASP A 129 -12.40 7.32 -14.94
N LEU A 130 -11.75 7.12 -13.79
CA LEU A 130 -12.44 6.82 -12.54
C LEU A 130 -13.35 7.97 -12.10
N THR A 131 -12.93 9.23 -12.27
CA THR A 131 -13.73 10.40 -11.91
C THR A 131 -14.95 10.50 -12.79
N ALA A 132 -14.76 10.38 -14.12
CA ALA A 132 -15.85 10.39 -15.09
C ALA A 132 -16.86 9.25 -14.81
N ALA A 133 -16.38 8.03 -14.55
CA ALA A 133 -17.24 6.91 -14.20
C ALA A 133 -18.02 7.13 -12.90
N VAL A 134 -17.41 7.74 -11.89
CA VAL A 134 -18.09 8.06 -10.62
C VAL A 134 -19.13 9.16 -10.80
N ILE A 135 -18.89 10.15 -11.66
CA ILE A 135 -19.83 11.22 -11.99
C ILE A 135 -21.01 10.65 -12.80
N ALA A 136 -20.73 9.89 -13.85
CA ALA A 136 -21.75 9.28 -14.71
C ALA A 136 -22.67 8.30 -13.97
N THR A 137 -22.15 7.65 -12.95
CA THR A 137 -22.90 6.72 -12.08
C THR A 137 -23.14 7.32 -10.68
N TRP A 138 -23.43 8.64 -10.61
CA TRP A 138 -23.65 9.28 -9.34
C TRP A 138 -24.84 8.66 -8.60
N PRO A 139 -24.67 8.19 -7.35
CA PRO A 139 -25.73 7.49 -6.63
C PRO A 139 -26.72 8.48 -6.02
N ALA A 140 -27.95 8.00 -5.78
CA ALA A 140 -28.95 8.77 -5.03
C ALA A 140 -28.47 9.09 -3.61
N ASP A 141 -27.76 8.15 -2.96
CA ASP A 141 -27.06 8.36 -1.69
C ASP A 141 -25.55 8.19 -1.85
N PRO A 142 -24.76 9.28 -1.90
CA PRO A 142 -23.30 9.21 -2.02
C PRO A 142 -22.60 8.47 -0.86
N ALA A 143 -23.24 8.35 0.30
CA ALA A 143 -22.72 7.58 1.43
C ALA A 143 -22.93 6.08 1.28
N ARG A 144 -23.93 5.66 0.47
CA ARG A 144 -24.39 4.27 0.39
C ARG A 144 -24.72 3.84 -1.05
N ARG A 145 -23.71 3.52 -1.82
CA ARG A 145 -23.92 2.93 -3.16
C ARG A 145 -24.54 1.54 -3.07
N THR A 146 -25.47 1.23 -3.96
CA THR A 146 -26.00 -0.11 -4.20
C THR A 146 -24.96 -1.02 -4.87
N ALA A 147 -25.21 -2.33 -4.93
CA ALA A 147 -24.34 -3.28 -5.61
C ALA A 147 -24.19 -2.96 -7.12
N GLY A 148 -25.31 -2.64 -7.80
CA GLY A 148 -25.31 -2.27 -9.22
C GLY A 148 -24.50 -1.00 -9.50
N GLU A 149 -24.63 0.03 -8.65
CA GLU A 149 -23.83 1.27 -8.79
C GLU A 149 -22.32 1.05 -8.58
N TRP A 150 -21.94 0.10 -7.70
CA TRP A 150 -20.53 -0.32 -7.58
C TRP A 150 -20.02 -0.99 -8.83
N ASP A 151 -20.83 -1.87 -9.40
CA ASP A 151 -20.44 -2.64 -10.56
C ASP A 151 -20.43 -1.77 -11.83
N ALA A 152 -21.37 -0.82 -11.97
CA ALA A 152 -21.37 0.16 -13.06
C ALA A 152 -20.09 1.01 -13.09
N VAL A 153 -19.62 1.51 -11.93
CA VAL A 153 -18.32 2.21 -11.87
C VAL A 153 -17.17 1.31 -12.32
N ARG A 154 -17.16 0.04 -11.90
CA ARG A 154 -16.08 -0.89 -12.25
C ARG A 154 -16.09 -1.30 -13.73
N GLU A 155 -17.24 -1.35 -14.34
CA GLU A 155 -17.40 -1.66 -15.77
C GLU A 155 -16.93 -0.50 -16.66
N ALA A 156 -17.15 0.73 -16.20
CA ALA A 156 -16.79 1.93 -16.95
C ALA A 156 -15.28 2.28 -16.89
N VAL A 157 -14.50 1.67 -15.98
CA VAL A 157 -13.07 2.00 -15.81
C VAL A 157 -12.18 0.88 -16.34
N PRO A 158 -11.13 1.16 -17.13
CA PRO A 158 -10.17 0.17 -17.58
C PRO A 158 -9.58 -0.62 -16.39
N GLY A 159 -9.67 -1.96 -16.43
CA GLY A 159 -9.26 -2.81 -15.31
C GLY A 159 -10.11 -2.68 -14.04
N GLY A 160 -11.25 -2.03 -14.13
CA GLY A 160 -12.11 -1.63 -13.01
C GLY A 160 -12.61 -2.76 -12.14
N ARG A 161 -12.73 -4.00 -12.66
CA ARG A 161 -13.08 -5.18 -11.85
C ARG A 161 -12.11 -5.43 -10.69
N SER A 162 -10.87 -4.96 -10.80
CA SER A 162 -9.86 -5.05 -9.74
C SER A 162 -9.84 -3.82 -8.81
N VAL A 163 -10.61 -2.76 -9.10
CA VAL A 163 -10.64 -1.53 -8.30
C VAL A 163 -11.28 -1.77 -6.93
N PRO A 164 -10.56 -1.53 -5.83
CA PRO A 164 -11.12 -1.67 -4.49
C PRO A 164 -12.23 -0.65 -4.24
N SER A 165 -13.29 -1.07 -3.55
CA SER A 165 -14.37 -0.16 -3.15
C SER A 165 -13.88 1.06 -2.37
N SER A 166 -12.76 0.95 -1.64
CA SER A 166 -12.16 2.08 -0.91
C SER A 166 -11.68 3.21 -1.83
N VAL A 167 -11.21 2.88 -3.02
CA VAL A 167 -10.75 3.87 -4.02
C VAL A 167 -11.97 4.63 -4.58
N ILE A 168 -13.01 3.92 -4.98
CA ILE A 168 -14.26 4.54 -5.46
C ILE A 168 -14.88 5.40 -4.34
N LYS A 169 -14.94 4.91 -3.10
CA LYS A 169 -15.41 5.70 -1.93
C LYS A 169 -14.60 6.96 -1.69
N SER A 170 -13.29 6.89 -1.87
CA SER A 170 -12.42 8.06 -1.74
C SER A 170 -12.74 9.10 -2.81
N ARG A 171 -12.90 8.67 -4.06
CA ARG A 171 -13.27 9.54 -5.17
C ARG A 171 -14.66 10.15 -4.98
N THR A 172 -15.65 9.36 -4.58
CA THR A 172 -17.00 9.86 -4.27
C THR A 172 -16.95 10.95 -3.20
N ARG A 173 -16.17 10.78 -2.11
CA ARG A 173 -16.03 11.80 -1.06
C ARG A 173 -15.36 13.09 -1.55
N GLN A 174 -14.35 12.99 -2.44
CA GLN A 174 -13.72 14.17 -3.03
C GLN A 174 -14.71 14.96 -3.88
N ILE A 175 -15.50 14.27 -4.71
CA ILE A 175 -16.56 14.89 -5.52
C ILE A 175 -17.64 15.50 -4.61
N THR A 176 -18.09 14.79 -3.56
CA THR A 176 -19.05 15.35 -2.59
C THR A 176 -18.52 16.63 -1.94
N ALA A 177 -17.25 16.67 -1.56
CA ALA A 177 -16.63 17.87 -0.99
C ALA A 177 -16.58 19.02 -2.00
N PHE A 178 -16.28 18.73 -3.27
CA PHE A 178 -16.33 19.71 -4.36
C PHE A 178 -17.76 20.27 -4.53
N VAL A 179 -18.77 19.40 -4.61
CA VAL A 179 -20.18 19.79 -4.73
C VAL A 179 -20.62 20.66 -3.55
N SER A 180 -20.23 20.29 -2.33
CA SER A 180 -20.54 21.08 -1.13
C SER A 180 -19.90 22.47 -1.15
N LYS A 181 -18.74 22.62 -1.80
CA LYS A 181 -18.02 23.90 -1.89
C LYS A 181 -18.51 24.78 -3.04
N HIS A 182 -18.84 24.18 -4.18
CA HIS A 182 -19.10 24.89 -5.45
C HIS A 182 -20.56 24.85 -5.89
N GLY A 183 -21.45 24.10 -5.21
CA GLY A 183 -22.87 23.98 -5.55
C GLY A 183 -23.18 23.23 -6.85
N ARG A 184 -22.17 22.67 -7.53
CA ARG A 184 -22.30 21.93 -8.79
C ARG A 184 -21.40 20.71 -8.85
N MET A 185 -21.70 19.80 -9.76
CA MET A 185 -20.78 18.68 -10.06
C MET A 185 -19.51 19.18 -10.77
N PRO A 186 -18.35 18.59 -10.52
CA PRO A 186 -17.15 18.87 -11.29
C PRO A 186 -17.32 18.33 -12.71
N ALA A 187 -16.76 19.03 -13.70
CA ALA A 187 -16.75 18.59 -15.09
C ALA A 187 -15.80 17.39 -15.27
N ASP A 188 -14.65 17.42 -14.61
CA ASP A 188 -13.61 16.40 -14.74
C ASP A 188 -12.74 16.26 -13.47
N VAL A 189 -11.66 15.49 -13.59
CA VAL A 189 -10.70 15.27 -12.50
C VAL A 189 -9.88 16.53 -12.16
N PHE A 190 -9.66 17.41 -13.12
CA PHE A 190 -8.78 18.56 -12.99
C PHE A 190 -9.43 19.68 -12.16
N GLU A 191 -10.75 19.72 -12.09
CA GLU A 191 -11.46 20.55 -11.12
C GLU A 191 -11.40 20.01 -9.69
N VAL A 192 -11.27 18.69 -9.54
CA VAL A 192 -11.20 18.02 -8.21
C VAL A 192 -9.77 17.92 -7.69
N GLU A 193 -8.79 17.81 -8.58
CA GLU A 193 -7.38 17.66 -8.25
C GLU A 193 -6.52 18.72 -8.95
N ALA A 194 -5.85 19.55 -8.19
CA ALA A 194 -4.80 20.42 -8.73
C ALA A 194 -3.58 19.60 -9.19
N ALA A 195 -2.76 20.17 -10.07
CA ALA A 195 -1.47 19.59 -10.45
C ALA A 195 -0.63 19.28 -9.20
N PRO A 196 -0.06 18.08 -9.10
CA PRO A 196 0.65 17.68 -7.89
C PRO A 196 1.94 18.50 -7.71
N ARG A 197 2.23 18.88 -6.48
CA ARG A 197 3.54 19.43 -6.15
C ARG A 197 4.59 18.33 -6.27
N LEU A 198 5.57 18.56 -7.14
CA LEU A 198 6.63 17.59 -7.39
C LEU A 198 7.61 17.55 -6.21
N GLY A 199 8.02 16.36 -5.83
CA GLY A 199 9.05 16.18 -4.81
C GLY A 199 10.46 16.44 -5.37
N ARG A 200 11.40 16.84 -4.50
CA ARG A 200 12.82 17.01 -4.86
C ARG A 200 13.48 15.67 -5.19
N MET A 201 13.48 15.32 -6.48
CA MET A 201 14.07 14.07 -6.95
C MET A 201 14.67 14.23 -8.36
N LEU A 202 15.68 13.42 -8.65
CA LEU A 202 16.31 13.28 -9.96
C LEU A 202 16.09 11.87 -10.49
N LEU A 203 15.36 11.76 -11.58
CA LEU A 203 15.07 10.51 -12.25
C LEU A 203 16.18 10.20 -13.27
N LEU A 204 17.34 9.75 -12.79
CA LEU A 204 18.53 9.57 -13.64
C LEU A 204 18.34 8.54 -14.76
N SER A 205 17.33 7.64 -14.64
CA SER A 205 16.98 6.70 -15.71
C SER A 205 16.49 7.38 -17.00
N ALA A 206 16.10 8.66 -16.94
CA ALA A 206 15.72 9.43 -18.13
C ALA A 206 16.91 10.05 -18.88
N CYS A 207 18.12 9.98 -18.34
CA CYS A 207 19.33 10.49 -18.95
C CYS A 207 20.26 9.34 -19.39
N ASP A 208 21.30 9.72 -20.11
CA ASP A 208 22.36 8.82 -20.60
C ASP A 208 23.67 9.06 -19.86
N GLY A 209 24.74 8.37 -20.31
CA GLY A 209 26.08 8.46 -19.73
C GLY A 209 26.70 9.84 -19.73
N GLN A 210 26.13 10.83 -20.41
CA GLN A 210 26.58 12.22 -20.35
C GLN A 210 26.10 12.97 -19.10
N GLN A 211 25.14 12.44 -18.34
CA GLN A 211 24.68 13.03 -17.09
C GLN A 211 24.99 12.17 -15.87
N ALA A 212 24.89 10.85 -16.04
CA ALA A 212 25.16 9.92 -14.94
C ALA A 212 25.58 8.54 -15.44
N THR A 213 26.45 7.87 -14.70
CA THR A 213 26.78 6.45 -14.88
C THR A 213 26.72 5.74 -13.53
N ILE A 214 26.44 4.44 -13.55
CA ILE A 214 26.54 3.58 -12.37
C ILE A 214 27.25 2.29 -12.75
N GLU A 215 28.26 1.93 -11.98
CA GLU A 215 29.05 0.73 -12.18
C GLU A 215 29.30 0.05 -10.83
N ARG A 216 29.49 -1.29 -10.86
CA ARG A 216 29.99 -1.98 -9.67
C ARG A 216 31.44 -1.61 -9.46
N ALA A 217 31.81 -1.33 -8.22
CA ALA A 217 33.20 -1.19 -7.84
C ALA A 217 33.87 -2.56 -7.73
N ASP A 218 35.19 -2.61 -7.80
CA ASP A 218 36.00 -3.82 -7.60
C ASP A 218 35.78 -4.41 -6.20
N GLU A 219 35.53 -3.55 -5.21
CA GLU A 219 35.17 -3.97 -3.86
C GLU A 219 33.76 -4.58 -3.83
N PRO A 220 33.61 -5.84 -3.39
CA PRO A 220 32.31 -6.51 -3.32
C PRO A 220 31.29 -5.74 -2.48
N GLY A 221 30.06 -5.67 -2.97
CA GLY A 221 28.97 -4.98 -2.27
C GLY A 221 29.03 -3.45 -2.39
N ARG A 222 29.81 -2.92 -3.32
CA ARG A 222 29.86 -1.48 -3.62
C ARG A 222 29.57 -1.18 -5.09
N ALA A 223 29.11 0.04 -5.34
CA ALA A 223 28.96 0.62 -6.66
C ALA A 223 29.46 2.07 -6.64
N LEU A 224 29.88 2.57 -7.80
CA LEU A 224 30.24 3.95 -8.03
C LEU A 224 29.17 4.60 -8.91
N LEU A 225 28.47 5.58 -8.37
CA LEU A 225 27.58 6.46 -9.12
C LEU A 225 28.34 7.73 -9.46
N ARG A 226 28.56 7.98 -10.75
CA ARG A 226 29.06 9.25 -11.23
C ARG A 226 27.88 10.07 -11.74
N VAL A 227 27.78 11.32 -11.31
CA VAL A 227 26.67 12.21 -11.67
C VAL A 227 27.17 13.63 -11.83
N GLN A 228 26.65 14.33 -12.84
CA GLN A 228 26.94 15.73 -13.04
C GLN A 228 26.00 16.58 -12.19
N LEU A 229 26.54 17.40 -11.29
CA LEU A 229 25.79 18.24 -10.36
C LEU A 229 26.19 19.72 -10.51
N PRO A 230 25.28 20.67 -10.24
CA PRO A 230 25.59 22.09 -10.24
C PRO A 230 26.38 22.47 -8.98
N THR A 231 27.27 23.41 -9.10
CA THR A 231 28.07 23.96 -7.99
C THR A 231 27.39 25.14 -7.31
N ARG A 232 26.26 25.61 -7.89
CA ARG A 232 25.45 26.74 -7.41
C ARG A 232 23.96 26.53 -7.77
N PRO A 233 23.02 27.18 -7.06
CA PRO A 233 21.59 26.99 -7.31
C PRO A 233 21.11 27.52 -8.66
N ASP A 234 21.84 28.52 -9.21
CA ASP A 234 21.55 29.22 -10.46
C ASP A 234 22.75 29.10 -11.44
N PRO A 235 23.00 27.90 -12.00
CA PRO A 235 24.15 27.69 -12.91
C PRO A 235 23.97 28.53 -14.18
N ARG A 236 24.94 29.35 -14.51
CA ARG A 236 24.91 30.30 -15.65
C ARG A 236 25.70 29.82 -16.85
N SER A 237 26.57 28.83 -16.63
CA SER A 237 27.43 28.23 -17.64
C SER A 237 27.54 26.73 -17.45
N TYR A 238 28.07 26.02 -18.45
CA TYR A 238 28.39 24.60 -18.29
C TYR A 238 29.59 24.36 -17.34
N ALA A 239 30.43 25.37 -17.08
CA ALA A 239 31.49 25.28 -16.08
C ALA A 239 30.93 25.21 -14.64
N ASP A 240 29.69 25.64 -14.42
CA ASP A 240 29.02 25.52 -13.13
C ASP A 240 28.52 24.08 -12.86
N TRP A 241 28.75 23.13 -13.78
CA TRP A 241 28.39 21.72 -13.63
C TRP A 241 29.66 20.88 -13.54
N ARG A 242 29.74 20.06 -12.49
CA ARG A 242 30.88 19.19 -12.22
C ARG A 242 30.48 17.73 -12.07
N TRP A 243 31.39 16.85 -12.50
CA TRP A 243 31.25 15.42 -12.25
C TRP A 243 31.64 15.10 -10.82
N VAL A 244 30.74 14.37 -10.14
CA VAL A 244 30.89 13.90 -8.76
C VAL A 244 30.77 12.39 -8.73
N ALA A 245 31.82 11.72 -8.27
CA ALA A 245 31.86 10.28 -8.04
C ALA A 245 31.38 9.96 -6.62
N CYS A 246 30.28 9.22 -6.50
CA CYS A 246 29.64 8.88 -5.24
C CYS A 246 29.72 7.38 -4.98
N PRO A 247 30.53 6.90 -4.03
CA PRO A 247 30.54 5.50 -3.62
C PRO A 247 29.25 5.13 -2.88
N ILE A 248 28.63 4.03 -3.28
CA ILE A 248 27.37 3.52 -2.70
C ILE A 248 27.60 2.11 -2.17
N ALA A 249 27.30 1.89 -0.89
CA ALA A 249 27.17 0.54 -0.35
C ALA A 249 25.89 -0.09 -0.88
N LEU A 250 26.03 -1.19 -1.61
CA LEU A 250 24.89 -1.94 -2.15
C LEU A 250 24.24 -2.74 -1.01
N PRO A 251 22.91 -2.64 -0.83
CA PRO A 251 22.20 -3.51 0.09
C PRO A 251 22.43 -5.00 -0.24
N PRO A 252 22.50 -5.88 0.76
CA PRO A 252 22.75 -7.32 0.54
C PRO A 252 21.62 -8.02 -0.22
N THR A 253 20.50 -7.34 -0.42
CA THR A 253 19.38 -7.83 -1.25
C THR A 253 19.64 -7.68 -2.75
N ILE A 254 20.70 -6.99 -3.17
CA ILE A 254 21.10 -6.90 -4.58
C ILE A 254 22.08 -8.04 -4.89
N PRO A 255 21.69 -9.03 -5.71
CA PRO A 255 22.58 -10.14 -6.06
C PRO A 255 23.85 -9.66 -6.77
N ALA A 256 24.94 -10.41 -6.62
CA ALA A 256 26.21 -10.06 -7.24
C ALA A 256 26.14 -10.03 -8.79
N ASN A 257 25.34 -10.90 -9.38
CA ASN A 257 25.10 -10.99 -10.82
C ASN A 257 24.03 -10.00 -11.36
N ALA A 258 23.42 -9.20 -10.51
CA ALA A 258 22.39 -8.26 -10.95
C ALA A 258 22.97 -7.12 -11.78
N VAL A 259 22.29 -6.73 -12.84
CA VAL A 259 22.56 -5.53 -13.63
C VAL A 259 21.99 -4.32 -12.89
N LEU A 260 22.84 -3.34 -12.58
CA LEU A 260 22.39 -2.09 -11.96
C LEU A 260 21.91 -1.12 -13.04
N HIS A 261 20.83 -0.39 -12.72
CA HIS A 261 20.31 0.68 -13.55
C HIS A 261 20.52 2.03 -12.86
N LEU A 262 20.53 3.11 -13.62
CA LEU A 262 20.62 4.47 -13.09
C LEU A 262 19.52 4.71 -12.04
N PRO A 263 19.88 5.15 -10.83
CA PRO A 263 18.95 5.29 -9.73
C PRO A 263 18.07 6.54 -9.84
N THR A 264 17.01 6.56 -9.06
CA THR A 264 16.33 7.81 -8.71
C THR A 264 16.93 8.37 -7.42
N LEU A 265 17.48 9.57 -7.49
CA LEU A 265 17.96 10.28 -6.30
C LEU A 265 16.81 11.05 -5.66
N ARG A 266 16.66 10.92 -4.35
CA ARG A 266 15.63 11.63 -3.57
C ARG A 266 16.26 12.37 -2.40
N LEU A 267 16.00 13.66 -2.33
CA LEU A 267 16.40 14.45 -1.17
C LEU A 267 15.35 14.28 -0.06
N ARG A 268 15.80 13.75 1.08
CA ARG A 268 14.95 13.60 2.27
C ARG A 268 15.75 13.91 3.53
N GLN A 269 15.31 14.90 4.30
CA GLN A 269 15.90 15.27 5.58
C GLN A 269 17.39 15.61 5.48
N GLY A 270 17.74 16.42 4.50
CA GLY A 270 19.14 16.79 4.28
C GLY A 270 20.05 15.63 3.86
N ARG A 271 19.49 14.50 3.35
CA ARG A 271 20.25 13.34 2.90
C ARG A 271 19.80 12.90 1.51
N VAL A 272 20.76 12.47 0.71
CA VAL A 272 20.48 11.91 -0.62
C VAL A 272 20.28 10.40 -0.50
N ARG A 273 19.09 9.94 -0.87
CA ARG A 273 18.76 8.51 -1.00
C ARG A 273 18.76 8.14 -2.47
N ALA A 274 19.35 7.01 -2.79
CA ALA A 274 19.29 6.40 -4.10
C ALA A 274 18.29 5.23 -4.07
N ASP A 275 17.24 5.31 -4.88
CA ASP A 275 16.40 4.15 -5.19
C ASP A 275 17.13 3.41 -6.34
N LEU A 276 17.85 2.34 -5.99
CA LEU A 276 18.71 1.55 -6.89
C LEU A 276 17.85 0.49 -7.58
N ALA A 277 17.47 0.72 -8.82
CA ALA A 277 16.84 -0.28 -9.65
C ALA A 277 17.89 -1.29 -10.15
N TYR A 278 17.56 -2.57 -10.14
CA TYR A 278 18.43 -3.63 -10.63
C TYR A 278 17.60 -4.76 -11.25
N THR A 279 18.18 -5.43 -12.24
CA THR A 279 17.58 -6.60 -12.88
C THR A 279 18.46 -7.81 -12.66
N HIS A 280 17.85 -8.93 -12.25
CA HIS A 280 18.54 -10.18 -11.99
C HIS A 280 17.71 -11.39 -12.48
N PRO A 281 18.35 -12.56 -12.72
CA PRO A 281 17.62 -13.76 -13.05
C PRO A 281 16.88 -14.31 -11.82
N VAL A 282 15.67 -14.78 -12.01
CA VAL A 282 14.88 -15.51 -11.01
C VAL A 282 14.22 -16.72 -11.65
N PRO A 283 13.93 -17.79 -10.91
CA PRO A 283 13.21 -18.93 -11.45
C PRO A 283 11.84 -18.52 -11.99
N LYS A 284 11.47 -19.07 -13.14
CA LYS A 284 10.17 -18.81 -13.77
C LYS A 284 9.06 -19.51 -13.01
N THR A 285 8.06 -18.75 -12.56
CA THR A 285 6.89 -19.32 -11.89
C THR A 285 5.96 -20.02 -12.87
N GLN A 286 5.40 -21.17 -12.46
CA GLN A 286 4.41 -21.91 -13.22
C GLN A 286 2.99 -21.42 -12.90
N ARG A 287 2.04 -21.64 -13.83
CA ARG A 287 0.61 -21.32 -13.63
C ARG A 287 -0.19 -22.50 -13.07
N SER A 288 0.26 -23.71 -13.35
CA SER A 288 -0.36 -24.98 -12.99
C SER A 288 0.69 -26.07 -12.91
N GLY A 289 0.30 -27.30 -12.59
CA GLY A 289 1.23 -28.42 -12.37
C GLY A 289 1.80 -28.41 -10.95
N HIS A 290 1.16 -27.69 -10.03
CA HIS A 290 1.57 -27.65 -8.64
C HIS A 290 1.12 -28.89 -7.88
N VAL A 291 2.04 -29.55 -7.21
CA VAL A 291 1.79 -30.72 -6.34
C VAL A 291 1.66 -30.27 -4.88
N VAL A 292 2.54 -29.38 -4.43
CA VAL A 292 2.50 -28.84 -3.06
C VAL A 292 2.19 -27.37 -3.11
N ALA A 293 1.20 -26.96 -2.32
CA ALA A 293 0.75 -25.59 -2.21
C ALA A 293 0.65 -25.12 -0.75
N LEU A 294 0.95 -23.86 -0.49
CA LEU A 294 0.61 -23.19 0.77
C LEU A 294 -0.74 -22.49 0.62
N GLY A 295 -1.70 -22.79 1.49
CA GLY A 295 -2.93 -22.01 1.64
C GLY A 295 -2.75 -20.94 2.70
N VAL A 296 -3.17 -19.71 2.44
CA VAL A 296 -3.09 -18.58 3.38
C VAL A 296 -4.44 -17.93 3.55
N ASP A 297 -4.98 -18.01 4.76
CA ASP A 297 -6.20 -17.33 5.21
C ASP A 297 -5.85 -16.03 5.93
N TRP A 298 -6.70 -15.04 5.76
CA TRP A 298 -6.57 -13.74 6.41
C TRP A 298 -7.62 -13.53 7.51
N GLY A 299 -7.18 -13.16 8.70
CA GLY A 299 -8.06 -12.94 9.85
C GLY A 299 -7.86 -11.59 10.54
N LEU A 300 -8.86 -11.22 11.35
CA LEU A 300 -8.82 -10.00 12.17
C LEU A 300 -8.05 -10.17 13.49
N ASN A 301 -8.06 -11.36 14.05
CA ASN A 301 -7.40 -11.67 15.33
C ASN A 301 -6.04 -12.35 15.11
N THR A 302 -6.01 -13.33 14.23
CA THR A 302 -4.82 -13.94 13.68
C THR A 302 -4.64 -13.31 12.31
N LEU A 303 -3.55 -12.56 12.11
CA LEU A 303 -3.40 -11.80 10.85
C LEU A 303 -3.32 -12.71 9.65
N LEU A 304 -2.53 -13.79 9.73
CA LEU A 304 -2.47 -14.86 8.74
C LEU A 304 -2.51 -16.22 9.44
N SER A 305 -3.23 -17.16 8.83
CA SER A 305 -3.14 -18.59 9.12
C SER A 305 -2.73 -19.29 7.84
N ALA A 306 -1.71 -20.13 7.88
CA ALA A 306 -1.19 -20.79 6.70
C ALA A 306 -0.81 -22.25 6.98
N GLY A 307 -0.89 -23.06 5.95
CA GLY A 307 -0.40 -24.43 5.99
C GLY A 307 -0.31 -25.03 4.60
N ALA A 308 0.52 -26.04 4.46
CA ALA A 308 0.76 -26.70 3.19
C ALA A 308 -0.19 -27.89 2.99
N ALA A 309 -0.53 -28.13 1.72
CA ALA A 309 -1.29 -29.28 1.28
C ALA A 309 -0.64 -29.88 0.00
N ARG A 310 -0.79 -31.18 -0.16
CA ARG A 310 -0.30 -31.96 -1.31
C ARG A 310 -1.48 -32.49 -2.11
N LEU A 311 -1.42 -32.33 -3.41
CA LEU A 311 -2.27 -32.99 -4.39
C LEU A 311 -1.62 -34.34 -4.77
N HIS A 312 -2.37 -35.44 -4.67
CA HIS A 312 -1.97 -36.77 -5.07
C HIS A 312 -2.46 -37.11 -6.48
N ASP A 313 -1.91 -38.12 -7.09
CA ASP A 313 -2.22 -38.53 -8.47
C ASP A 313 -3.69 -38.98 -8.63
N ASP A 314 -4.29 -39.52 -7.56
CA ASP A 314 -5.71 -39.86 -7.48
C ASP A 314 -6.65 -38.66 -7.33
N GLY A 315 -6.11 -37.44 -7.31
CA GLY A 315 -6.83 -36.19 -7.14
C GLY A 315 -7.18 -35.87 -5.67
N THR A 316 -6.79 -36.71 -4.71
CA THR A 316 -6.97 -36.41 -3.29
C THR A 316 -6.00 -35.33 -2.83
N ILE A 317 -6.41 -34.55 -1.83
CA ILE A 317 -5.58 -33.46 -1.28
C ILE A 317 -5.44 -33.65 0.23
N THR A 318 -4.20 -33.81 0.68
CA THR A 318 -3.88 -34.00 2.10
C THR A 318 -3.14 -32.79 2.67
N ALA A 319 -3.44 -32.44 3.92
CA ALA A 319 -2.72 -31.38 4.63
C ALA A 319 -1.36 -31.91 5.14
N LEU A 320 -0.32 -31.13 4.92
CA LEU A 320 1.04 -31.41 5.43
C LEU A 320 1.19 -30.70 6.79
N GLY A 321 0.69 -31.34 7.87
CA GLY A 321 0.77 -30.84 9.22
C GLY A 321 -0.37 -29.92 9.66
N ALA A 322 -0.19 -29.32 10.85
CA ALA A 322 -1.22 -28.51 11.51
C ALA A 322 -1.35 -27.09 10.95
N GLY A 323 -0.34 -26.62 10.21
CA GLY A 323 -0.21 -25.22 9.79
C GLY A 323 0.32 -24.31 10.90
N ALA A 324 0.48 -23.06 10.58
CA ALA A 324 1.05 -22.04 11.46
C ALA A 324 0.21 -20.76 11.45
N MET A 325 0.42 -19.89 12.45
CA MET A 325 -0.31 -18.63 12.62
C MET A 325 0.63 -17.46 12.84
N PHE A 326 0.45 -16.41 12.05
CA PHE A 326 1.12 -15.13 12.25
C PHE A 326 0.22 -14.18 13.02
N ARG A 327 0.60 -13.87 14.26
CA ARG A 327 -0.16 -12.99 15.17
C ARG A 327 0.45 -11.61 15.22
N ALA A 328 -0.39 -10.57 15.10
CA ALA A 328 0.05 -9.17 15.07
C ALA A 328 -0.67 -8.28 16.11
N ALA A 329 -1.21 -8.86 17.18
CA ALA A 329 -2.04 -8.15 18.15
C ALA A 329 -1.36 -6.91 18.75
N GLY A 330 -0.08 -6.99 19.13
CA GLY A 330 0.69 -5.86 19.66
C GLY A 330 0.87 -4.73 18.64
N VAL A 331 1.15 -5.08 17.39
CA VAL A 331 1.28 -4.10 16.30
C VAL A 331 -0.05 -3.41 16.01
N LEU A 332 -1.13 -4.17 15.94
CA LEU A 332 -2.49 -3.65 15.72
C LEU A 332 -2.94 -2.73 16.86
N ALA A 333 -2.61 -3.08 18.12
CA ALA A 333 -2.86 -2.22 19.28
C ALA A 333 -2.08 -0.90 19.20
N LYS A 334 -0.81 -0.95 18.77
CA LYS A 334 0.01 0.26 18.57
C LYS A 334 -0.54 1.14 17.43
N GLN A 335 -0.95 0.54 16.31
CA GLN A 335 -1.63 1.26 15.22
C GLN A 335 -2.90 1.96 15.71
N HIS A 336 -3.70 1.28 16.54
CA HIS A 336 -4.91 1.85 17.12
C HIS A 336 -4.61 3.07 18.01
N ARG A 337 -3.59 2.98 18.88
CA ARG A 337 -3.16 4.12 19.71
C ARG A 337 -2.71 5.32 18.86
N LEU A 338 -1.84 5.09 17.89
CA LEU A 338 -1.38 6.15 16.98
C LEU A 338 -2.53 6.78 16.17
N ARG A 339 -3.52 5.98 15.78
CA ARG A 339 -4.72 6.51 15.11
C ARG A 339 -5.50 7.45 16.03
N ARG A 340 -5.76 7.04 17.28
CA ARG A 340 -6.46 7.89 18.25
C ARG A 340 -5.71 9.18 18.54
N GLN A 341 -4.38 9.09 18.68
CA GLN A 341 -3.53 10.27 18.82
C GLN A 341 -3.67 11.20 17.62
N GLY A 342 -3.61 10.67 16.40
CA GLY A 342 -3.80 11.47 15.18
C GLY A 342 -5.19 12.10 15.11
N GLU A 343 -6.26 11.38 15.44
CA GLU A 343 -7.63 11.92 15.49
C GLU A 343 -7.74 13.09 16.47
N HIS A 344 -7.12 12.97 17.65
CA HIS A 344 -7.11 14.04 18.65
C HIS A 344 -6.33 15.29 18.17
N LEU A 345 -5.15 15.09 17.57
CA LEU A 345 -4.36 16.18 17.00
C LEU A 345 -5.09 16.89 15.86
N HIS A 346 -5.75 16.16 14.97
CA HIS A 346 -6.57 16.75 13.91
C HIS A 346 -7.74 17.58 14.46
N THR A 347 -8.40 17.11 15.52
CA THR A 347 -9.47 17.88 16.17
C THR A 347 -8.96 19.20 16.73
N LYS A 348 -7.79 19.19 17.39
CA LYS A 348 -7.14 20.40 17.90
C LYS A 348 -6.70 21.34 16.78
N ALA A 349 -6.05 20.81 15.74
CA ALA A 349 -5.61 21.61 14.60
C ALA A 349 -6.78 22.30 13.90
N GLY A 350 -7.87 21.56 13.62
CA GLY A 350 -9.09 22.17 13.05
C GLY A 350 -9.80 23.16 13.98
N HIS A 351 -9.61 23.08 15.29
CA HIS A 351 -10.06 24.14 16.21
C HIS A 351 -9.22 25.41 16.04
N TYR A 352 -7.88 25.30 16.03
CA TYR A 352 -7.00 26.44 15.81
C TYR A 352 -7.19 27.08 14.43
N GLU A 353 -7.35 26.27 13.39
CA GLU A 353 -7.63 26.74 12.04
C GLU A 353 -8.88 27.62 11.98
N ARG A 354 -9.96 27.25 12.68
CA ARG A 354 -11.17 28.06 12.77
C ARG A 354 -10.97 29.36 13.56
N LEU A 355 -10.13 29.34 14.61
CA LEU A 355 -9.82 30.52 15.40
C LEU A 355 -8.95 31.53 14.63
N ILE A 356 -8.04 31.04 13.81
CA ILE A 356 -7.17 31.85 12.94
C ILE A 356 -8.01 32.54 11.85
N GLY A 357 -9.08 31.89 11.35
CA GLY A 357 -10.05 32.49 10.43
C GLY A 357 -9.48 33.04 9.11
N GLY A 358 -8.25 32.59 8.71
CA GLY A 358 -7.57 33.08 7.50
C GLY A 358 -6.73 34.34 7.71
N ALA A 359 -6.59 34.85 8.93
CA ALA A 359 -5.70 35.98 9.24
C ALA A 359 -4.23 35.57 9.01
N GLU A 360 -3.47 36.39 8.28
CA GLU A 360 -2.06 36.13 7.99
C GLU A 360 -1.20 36.15 9.25
N GLU A 361 -1.46 37.09 10.16
CA GLU A 361 -0.78 37.18 11.45
C GLU A 361 -1.75 36.92 12.62
N HIS A 362 -1.63 35.76 13.23
CA HIS A 362 -2.39 35.36 14.41
C HIS A 362 -1.47 34.63 15.41
N HIS A 363 -1.59 34.94 16.69
CA HIS A 363 -0.76 34.36 17.76
C HIS A 363 -0.82 32.83 17.86
N LEU A 364 -1.86 32.20 17.31
CA LEU A 364 -2.02 30.75 17.26
C LEU A 364 -1.34 30.09 16.04
N THR A 365 -0.86 30.87 15.06
CA THR A 365 -0.26 30.33 13.82
C THR A 365 0.94 29.41 14.13
N GLY A 366 1.84 29.83 15.02
CA GLY A 366 2.96 29.02 15.46
C GLY A 366 2.53 27.71 16.14
N ARG A 367 1.50 27.77 17.01
CA ARG A 367 0.95 26.57 17.67
C ARG A 367 0.27 25.63 16.68
N HIS A 368 -0.42 26.16 15.68
CA HIS A 368 -1.02 25.37 14.60
C HIS A 368 0.06 24.66 13.77
N ALA A 369 1.16 25.33 13.46
CA ALA A 369 2.29 24.74 12.74
C ALA A 369 2.90 23.55 13.50
N VAL A 370 3.11 23.69 14.82
CA VAL A 370 3.58 22.59 15.68
C VAL A 370 2.62 21.38 15.66
N LEU A 371 1.30 21.63 15.72
CA LEU A 371 0.31 20.55 15.62
C LEU A 371 0.33 19.88 14.24
N ALA A 372 0.50 20.65 13.18
CA ALA A 372 0.63 20.11 11.83
C ALA A 372 1.87 19.20 11.70
N ASP A 373 2.98 19.57 12.31
CA ASP A 373 4.19 18.75 12.34
C ASP A 373 4.00 17.46 13.13
N GLU A 374 3.36 17.51 14.29
CA GLU A 374 3.09 16.31 15.09
C GLU A 374 2.10 15.38 14.38
N ILE A 375 1.08 15.90 13.69
CA ILE A 375 0.18 15.13 12.84
C ILE A 375 0.97 14.39 11.75
N ARG A 376 1.91 15.07 11.08
CA ARG A 376 2.81 14.47 10.10
C ARG A 376 3.64 13.36 10.71
N HIS A 377 4.22 13.60 11.89
CA HIS A 377 5.03 12.62 12.61
C HIS A 377 4.23 11.35 12.97
N VAL A 378 3.05 11.50 13.57
CA VAL A 378 2.15 10.38 13.92
C VAL A 378 1.71 9.59 12.69
N SER A 379 1.32 10.28 11.61
CA SER A 379 0.94 9.68 10.33
C SER A 379 2.08 8.84 9.76
N HIS A 380 3.28 9.37 9.80
CA HIS A 380 4.47 8.68 9.31
C HIS A 380 4.82 7.44 10.14
N ARG A 381 4.78 7.53 11.46
CA ARG A 381 4.98 6.36 12.34
C ARG A 381 3.98 5.26 12.03
N ARG A 382 2.72 5.62 11.77
CA ARG A 382 1.69 4.64 11.34
C ARG A 382 2.01 4.01 9.99
N SER A 383 2.43 4.79 9.00
CA SER A 383 2.82 4.28 7.69
C SER A 383 3.98 3.30 7.77
N ASN A 384 5.03 3.65 8.53
CA ASN A 384 6.19 2.78 8.74
C ASN A 384 5.80 1.48 9.45
N LEU A 385 4.91 1.56 10.44
CA LEU A 385 4.42 0.38 11.15
C LEU A 385 3.61 -0.54 10.23
N ASN A 386 2.80 0.03 9.34
CA ASN A 386 2.06 -0.70 8.31
C ASN A 386 3.00 -1.39 7.32
N ASP A 387 4.03 -0.70 6.85
CA ASP A 387 5.01 -1.26 5.92
C ASP A 387 5.83 -2.38 6.57
N THR A 388 6.23 -2.20 7.83
CA THR A 388 6.93 -3.24 8.60
C THR A 388 6.05 -4.48 8.79
N LEU A 389 4.78 -4.28 9.15
CA LEU A 389 3.82 -5.37 9.31
C LEU A 389 3.62 -6.13 8.00
N ALA A 390 3.43 -5.42 6.89
CA ALA A 390 3.23 -6.04 5.58
C ALA A 390 4.44 -6.87 5.14
N ARG A 391 5.67 -6.36 5.38
CA ARG A 391 6.90 -7.09 5.05
C ARG A 391 7.09 -8.32 5.92
N ALA A 392 6.89 -8.20 7.24
CA ALA A 392 7.04 -9.31 8.17
C ALA A 392 6.03 -10.44 7.90
N ALA A 393 4.75 -10.08 7.66
CA ALA A 393 3.71 -11.05 7.35
C ALA A 393 3.94 -11.75 5.99
N ALA A 394 4.36 -11.00 4.97
CA ALA A 394 4.65 -11.56 3.65
C ALA A 394 5.88 -12.48 3.69
N ARG A 395 6.96 -12.06 4.36
CA ARG A 395 8.16 -12.88 4.54
C ARG A 395 7.82 -14.17 5.26
N TRP A 396 7.10 -14.09 6.37
CA TRP A 396 6.67 -15.27 7.12
C TRP A 396 5.91 -16.28 6.24
N ALA A 397 4.96 -15.81 5.42
CA ALA A 397 4.19 -16.70 4.53
C ALA A 397 5.07 -17.35 3.46
N VAL A 398 6.01 -16.60 2.87
CA VAL A 398 6.95 -17.15 1.88
C VAL A 398 7.91 -18.14 2.52
N ASP A 399 8.42 -17.87 3.73
CA ASP A 399 9.28 -18.80 4.47
C ASP A 399 8.54 -20.11 4.80
N GLN A 400 7.24 -20.04 5.16
CA GLN A 400 6.40 -21.24 5.31
C GLN A 400 6.26 -22.04 4.00
N ALA A 401 6.12 -21.36 2.87
CA ALA A 401 6.05 -22.02 1.55
C ALA A 401 7.37 -22.71 1.18
N ILE A 402 8.49 -22.02 1.37
CA ILE A 402 9.84 -22.58 1.12
C ILE A 402 10.07 -23.80 2.00
N THR A 403 9.79 -23.69 3.31
CA THR A 403 9.98 -24.81 4.26
C THR A 403 9.14 -26.03 3.90
N ALA A 404 7.94 -25.81 3.35
CA ALA A 404 7.05 -26.90 2.94
C ALA A 404 7.35 -27.45 1.53
N GLY A 405 8.32 -26.90 0.79
CA GLY A 405 8.58 -27.23 -0.60
C GLY A 405 7.42 -26.88 -1.54
N ALA A 406 6.62 -25.86 -1.18
CA ALA A 406 5.47 -25.45 -1.97
C ALA A 406 5.91 -24.60 -3.18
N SER A 407 5.42 -24.94 -4.38
CA SER A 407 5.66 -24.20 -5.61
C SER A 407 4.65 -23.07 -5.85
N VAL A 408 3.59 -23.00 -5.03
CA VAL A 408 2.55 -22.00 -5.12
C VAL A 408 1.99 -21.62 -3.75
N ILE A 409 1.62 -20.34 -3.60
CA ILE A 409 0.88 -19.81 -2.46
C ILE A 409 -0.50 -19.40 -2.96
N TYR A 410 -1.55 -20.02 -2.43
CA TYR A 410 -2.93 -19.62 -2.67
C TYR A 410 -3.42 -18.68 -1.56
N VAL A 411 -3.95 -17.53 -1.95
CA VAL A 411 -4.50 -16.53 -1.03
C VAL A 411 -5.93 -16.15 -1.43
N GLU A 412 -6.74 -15.75 -0.48
CA GLU A 412 -8.10 -15.30 -0.77
C GLU A 412 -8.14 -14.00 -1.58
N ASP A 413 -9.04 -13.91 -2.57
CA ASP A 413 -9.38 -12.66 -3.24
C ASP A 413 -10.33 -11.82 -2.37
N LEU A 414 -9.75 -10.88 -1.64
CA LEU A 414 -10.48 -9.98 -0.73
C LEU A 414 -10.65 -8.55 -1.28
N ARG A 415 -10.40 -8.32 -2.57
CA ARG A 415 -10.47 -6.98 -3.18
C ARG A 415 -11.87 -6.37 -3.09
N SER A 416 -12.90 -7.17 -3.28
CA SER A 416 -14.30 -6.75 -3.19
C SER A 416 -14.89 -6.82 -1.78
N MET A 417 -14.13 -7.28 -0.77
CA MET A 417 -14.64 -7.44 0.58
C MET A 417 -14.86 -6.10 1.27
N GLU A 418 -16.11 -5.85 1.64
CA GLU A 418 -16.52 -4.70 2.43
C GLU A 418 -17.08 -5.15 3.79
N ALA A 419 -16.79 -4.36 4.83
CA ALA A 419 -17.29 -4.59 6.18
C ALA A 419 -18.65 -3.91 6.42
N ARG A 420 -19.61 -4.07 5.49
CA ARG A 420 -20.94 -3.46 5.62
C ARG A 420 -21.68 -4.01 6.85
N GLY A 421 -22.29 -3.13 7.64
CA GLY A 421 -23.09 -3.50 8.78
C GLY A 421 -22.34 -4.05 10.00
N MET A 422 -21.02 -4.18 9.93
CA MET A 422 -20.20 -4.72 11.02
C MET A 422 -19.78 -3.69 12.09
N GLY A 423 -20.23 -2.46 11.95
CA GLY A 423 -19.92 -1.37 12.88
C GLY A 423 -18.54 -0.74 12.69
N ARG A 424 -18.35 0.44 13.30
CA ARG A 424 -17.14 1.28 13.15
C ARG A 424 -15.85 0.57 13.61
N SER A 425 -15.93 -0.23 14.67
CA SER A 425 -14.77 -0.92 15.24
C SER A 425 -14.18 -1.95 14.27
N ILE A 426 -15.02 -2.84 13.72
CA ILE A 426 -14.58 -3.87 12.77
C ILE A 426 -14.11 -3.24 11.46
N ASN A 427 -14.82 -2.25 10.93
CA ASN A 427 -14.40 -1.50 9.75
C ASN A 427 -13.01 -0.89 9.92
N THR A 428 -12.74 -0.29 11.07
CA THR A 428 -11.43 0.26 11.39
C THR A 428 -10.36 -0.82 11.46
N ARG A 429 -10.63 -1.95 12.13
CA ARG A 429 -9.70 -3.08 12.22
C ARG A 429 -9.38 -3.64 10.85
N MET A 430 -10.37 -3.81 9.99
CA MET A 430 -10.17 -4.29 8.61
C MET A 430 -9.30 -3.35 7.79
N SER A 431 -9.45 -2.04 7.93
CA SER A 431 -8.61 -1.06 7.22
C SER A 431 -7.15 -1.05 7.71
N GLN A 432 -6.89 -1.45 8.95
CA GLN A 432 -5.55 -1.45 9.56
C GLN A 432 -4.71 -2.69 9.22
N THR A 433 -5.30 -3.74 8.65
CA THR A 433 -4.62 -5.02 8.43
C THR A 433 -3.74 -5.08 7.18
N VAL A 434 -3.64 -3.99 6.43
CA VAL A 434 -2.76 -3.81 5.25
C VAL A 434 -2.77 -4.98 4.24
N ARG A 435 -3.93 -5.65 4.08
CA ARG A 435 -4.13 -6.87 3.28
C ARG A 435 -3.49 -6.82 1.89
N GLY A 436 -3.84 -5.79 1.11
CA GLY A 436 -3.31 -5.63 -0.24
C GLY A 436 -1.79 -5.54 -0.25
N ARG A 437 -1.21 -4.75 0.66
CA ARG A 437 0.25 -4.63 0.79
C ARG A 437 0.93 -5.94 1.17
N ILE A 438 0.28 -6.79 1.99
CA ILE A 438 0.82 -8.12 2.33
C ILE A 438 0.89 -8.98 1.08
N VAL A 439 -0.18 -9.06 0.29
CA VAL A 439 -0.23 -9.87 -0.93
C VAL A 439 0.78 -9.37 -1.98
N ASP A 440 0.90 -8.05 -2.16
CA ASP A 440 1.85 -7.47 -3.11
C ASP A 440 3.32 -7.76 -2.69
N ARG A 441 3.62 -7.63 -1.38
CA ARG A 441 4.93 -7.99 -0.85
C ARG A 441 5.19 -9.50 -0.92
N MET A 442 4.17 -10.33 -0.72
CA MET A 442 4.26 -11.78 -0.87
C MET A 442 4.60 -12.15 -2.31
N ARG A 443 3.91 -11.57 -3.30
CA ARG A 443 4.25 -11.77 -4.73
C ARG A 443 5.69 -11.38 -5.02
N HIS A 444 6.13 -10.26 -4.44
CA HIS A 444 7.50 -9.81 -4.61
C HIS A 444 8.52 -10.79 -4.05
N LEU A 445 8.35 -11.25 -2.83
CA LEU A 445 9.28 -12.15 -2.16
C LEU A 445 9.21 -13.59 -2.71
N ALA A 446 8.01 -14.08 -3.03
CA ALA A 446 7.80 -15.43 -3.55
C ALA A 446 8.45 -15.62 -4.94
N ALA A 447 8.39 -14.60 -5.78
CA ALA A 447 9.00 -14.66 -7.10
C ALA A 447 10.54 -14.80 -7.05
N GLU A 448 11.21 -14.30 -6.00
CA GLU A 448 12.65 -14.54 -5.78
C GLU A 448 12.96 -16.05 -5.59
N ALA A 449 12.00 -16.79 -5.05
CA ALA A 449 12.11 -18.24 -4.83
C ALA A 449 11.42 -19.07 -5.93
N GLY A 450 10.97 -18.45 -7.02
CA GLY A 450 10.24 -19.14 -8.08
C GLY A 450 8.84 -19.63 -7.67
N ILE A 451 8.29 -19.14 -6.55
CA ILE A 451 6.99 -19.54 -6.02
C ILE A 451 5.91 -18.65 -6.59
N ALA A 452 4.87 -19.24 -7.17
CA ALA A 452 3.71 -18.52 -7.67
C ALA A 452 2.83 -18.01 -6.52
N VAL A 453 2.18 -16.82 -6.68
CA VAL A 453 1.16 -16.35 -5.74
C VAL A 453 -0.14 -16.13 -6.50
N VAL A 454 -1.13 -16.95 -6.21
CA VAL A 454 -2.40 -17.02 -6.94
C VAL A 454 -3.56 -16.68 -6.00
N THR A 455 -4.42 -15.74 -6.39
CA THR A 455 -5.65 -15.43 -5.64
C THR A 455 -6.77 -16.37 -6.02
N VAL A 456 -7.52 -16.84 -5.03
CA VAL A 456 -8.70 -17.72 -5.20
C VAL A 456 -9.96 -17.06 -4.64
N PRO A 457 -11.17 -17.40 -5.13
CA PRO A 457 -12.42 -16.87 -4.57
C PRO A 457 -12.55 -17.16 -3.07
N ALA A 458 -12.84 -16.12 -2.28
CA ALA A 458 -12.93 -16.21 -0.81
C ALA A 458 -14.26 -16.80 -0.30
N ARG A 459 -15.29 -16.89 -1.16
CA ARG A 459 -16.62 -17.36 -0.75
C ARG A 459 -16.57 -18.81 -0.24
N GLY A 460 -17.06 -19.03 0.98
CA GLY A 460 -17.19 -20.38 1.56
C GLY A 460 -15.92 -20.98 2.17
N THR A 461 -14.74 -20.36 2.03
CA THR A 461 -13.46 -20.90 2.53
C THR A 461 -13.48 -21.18 4.03
N SER A 462 -14.12 -20.35 4.83
CA SER A 462 -14.25 -20.52 6.28
C SER A 462 -15.61 -21.07 6.73
N LYS A 463 -16.52 -21.39 5.78
CA LYS A 463 -17.86 -21.88 6.10
C LYS A 463 -18.07 -23.36 5.83
N HIS A 464 -17.28 -23.95 4.93
CA HIS A 464 -17.40 -25.35 4.54
C HIS A 464 -16.28 -26.20 5.15
N CYS A 465 -16.61 -27.42 5.46
CA CYS A 465 -15.67 -28.41 5.98
C CYS A 465 -14.46 -28.61 5.02
N PRO A 466 -13.23 -28.60 5.51
CA PRO A 466 -12.08 -28.86 4.65
C PRO A 466 -12.02 -30.29 4.08
N HIS A 467 -12.75 -31.24 4.68
CA HIS A 467 -12.77 -32.64 4.25
C HIS A 467 -13.96 -32.96 3.32
N CYS A 468 -15.19 -32.71 3.77
CA CYS A 468 -16.39 -33.14 3.04
C CYS A 468 -17.22 -32.00 2.43
N LEU A 469 -16.78 -30.74 2.58
CA LEU A 469 -17.42 -29.53 2.05
C LEU A 469 -18.82 -29.20 2.63
N VAL A 470 -19.34 -30.00 3.57
CA VAL A 470 -20.61 -29.68 4.26
C VAL A 470 -20.46 -28.40 5.06
N PRO A 471 -21.51 -27.56 5.18
CA PRO A 471 -21.46 -26.37 6.01
C PRO A 471 -21.09 -26.67 7.47
N LEU A 472 -20.16 -25.90 8.01
CA LEU A 472 -19.69 -26.02 9.39
C LEU A 472 -20.60 -25.29 10.36
N ARG A 473 -20.82 -25.88 11.52
CA ARG A 473 -21.36 -25.19 12.69
C ARG A 473 -20.21 -24.50 13.43
N HIS A 474 -20.33 -23.21 13.61
CA HIS A 474 -19.34 -22.43 14.36
C HIS A 474 -19.75 -22.28 15.82
N CYS A 475 -18.81 -22.50 16.73
CA CYS A 475 -19.01 -22.39 18.18
C CYS A 475 -17.80 -21.73 18.87
N LYS A 476 -17.89 -21.56 20.17
CA LYS A 476 -16.74 -21.15 20.97
C LYS A 476 -15.75 -22.30 21.06
N ALA A 477 -14.45 -21.95 21.16
CA ALA A 477 -13.42 -22.97 21.32
C ALA A 477 -13.59 -23.70 22.67
N PRO A 478 -13.51 -25.03 22.71
CA PRO A 478 -13.70 -25.80 23.95
C PRO A 478 -12.70 -25.43 25.05
N ASP A 479 -11.45 -25.13 24.68
CA ASP A 479 -10.35 -24.71 25.55
C ASP A 479 -10.47 -23.26 26.03
N ARG A 480 -11.32 -22.47 25.41
CA ARG A 480 -11.48 -21.02 25.67
C ARG A 480 -12.94 -20.59 25.55
N PRO A 481 -13.84 -21.13 26.38
CA PRO A 481 -15.29 -20.88 26.26
C PRO A 481 -15.69 -19.43 26.57
N THR A 482 -14.87 -18.69 27.32
CA THR A 482 -15.09 -17.28 27.67
C THR A 482 -14.56 -16.31 26.62
N THR A 483 -13.69 -16.75 25.68
CA THR A 483 -13.14 -15.88 24.63
C THR A 483 -14.24 -15.46 23.67
N PRO A 484 -14.43 -14.16 23.42
CA PRO A 484 -15.42 -13.68 22.44
C PRO A 484 -15.13 -14.21 21.04
N GLY A 485 -16.19 -14.61 20.34
CA GLY A 485 -16.14 -15.01 18.92
C GLY A 485 -16.34 -16.51 18.69
N TRP A 486 -16.62 -16.84 17.44
CA TRP A 486 -16.94 -18.18 16.98
C TRP A 486 -15.71 -18.75 16.24
N LYS A 487 -14.69 -19.08 17.03
CA LYS A 487 -13.38 -19.51 16.53
C LYS A 487 -13.30 -21.00 16.22
N TRP A 488 -14.15 -21.80 16.84
CA TRP A 488 -14.20 -23.25 16.64
C TRP A 488 -15.25 -23.62 15.61
N ALA A 489 -14.97 -24.61 14.81
CA ALA A 489 -15.87 -25.12 13.79
C ALA A 489 -15.99 -26.64 13.90
N VAL A 490 -17.20 -27.14 13.76
CA VAL A 490 -17.54 -28.58 13.85
C VAL A 490 -18.33 -28.96 12.61
N CYS A 491 -17.94 -30.06 11.97
CA CYS A 491 -18.68 -30.69 10.89
C CYS A 491 -19.61 -31.78 11.44
N GLY A 492 -20.91 -31.62 11.23
CA GLY A 492 -21.88 -32.65 11.64
C GLY A 492 -21.89 -33.90 10.75
N SER A 493 -21.24 -33.88 9.57
CA SER A 493 -21.25 -35.00 8.63
C SER A 493 -20.03 -35.92 8.81
N CYS A 494 -18.83 -35.39 8.84
CA CYS A 494 -17.59 -36.20 8.91
C CYS A 494 -16.88 -36.11 10.27
N GLY A 495 -17.45 -35.41 11.25
CA GLY A 495 -16.88 -35.25 12.58
C GLY A 495 -15.65 -34.32 12.67
N TRP A 496 -15.19 -33.71 11.56
CA TRP A 496 -14.07 -32.78 11.61
C TRP A 496 -14.37 -31.62 12.56
N GLN A 497 -13.40 -31.31 13.41
CA GLN A 497 -13.48 -30.14 14.28
C GLN A 497 -12.10 -29.47 14.43
N GLY A 498 -12.10 -28.16 14.66
CA GLY A 498 -10.88 -27.41 14.81
C GLY A 498 -11.05 -25.91 14.78
N ASP A 499 -9.94 -25.20 14.90
CA ASP A 499 -9.93 -23.74 14.72
C ASP A 499 -10.38 -23.39 13.29
N ARG A 500 -11.32 -22.45 13.19
CA ARG A 500 -11.92 -22.03 11.93
C ARG A 500 -10.89 -21.52 10.92
N ASP A 501 -9.88 -20.79 11.41
CA ASP A 501 -8.85 -20.22 10.56
C ASP A 501 -7.91 -21.33 10.03
N GLN A 502 -7.75 -22.43 10.78
CA GLN A 502 -7.06 -23.64 10.30
C GLN A 502 -7.86 -24.40 9.25
N GLY A 503 -9.17 -24.49 9.39
CA GLY A 503 -10.03 -25.04 8.35
C GLY A 503 -9.98 -24.21 7.06
N ALA A 504 -9.91 -22.89 7.19
CA ALA A 504 -9.91 -21.97 6.05
C ALA A 504 -8.67 -22.14 5.15
N TRP A 505 -7.45 -22.16 5.69
CA TRP A 505 -6.25 -22.33 4.85
C TRP A 505 -6.22 -23.67 4.09
N ARG A 506 -6.76 -24.74 4.72
CA ARG A 506 -6.89 -26.06 4.05
C ARG A 506 -7.83 -25.95 2.84
N ARG A 507 -8.96 -25.28 3.01
CA ARG A 507 -9.93 -25.03 1.91
C ARG A 507 -9.33 -24.16 0.81
N ILE A 508 -8.54 -23.15 1.15
CA ILE A 508 -7.86 -22.27 0.19
C ILE A 508 -6.85 -23.07 -0.63
N ALA A 509 -5.99 -23.87 0.03
CA ALA A 509 -5.02 -24.72 -0.64
C ALA A 509 -5.72 -25.75 -1.55
N ALA A 510 -6.72 -26.47 -1.02
CA ALA A 510 -7.47 -27.48 -1.78
C ALA A 510 -8.17 -26.86 -3.01
N ARG A 511 -8.83 -25.71 -2.84
CA ARG A 511 -9.49 -24.98 -3.94
C ARG A 511 -8.49 -24.57 -5.03
N GLY A 512 -7.33 -24.06 -4.61
CA GLY A 512 -6.26 -23.69 -5.54
C GLY A 512 -5.74 -24.85 -6.33
N LEU A 513 -5.36 -25.95 -5.66
CA LEU A 513 -4.84 -27.16 -6.29
C LEU A 513 -5.86 -27.81 -7.24
N THR A 514 -7.12 -27.94 -6.81
CA THR A 514 -8.19 -28.51 -7.66
C THR A 514 -8.44 -27.70 -8.93
N HIS A 515 -8.31 -26.39 -8.87
CA HIS A 515 -8.67 -25.50 -9.99
C HIS A 515 -7.47 -24.80 -10.63
N GLN A 516 -6.24 -25.25 -10.38
CA GLN A 516 -5.01 -24.58 -10.85
C GLN A 516 -4.94 -24.40 -12.37
N THR A 517 -5.52 -25.31 -13.17
CA THR A 517 -5.60 -25.20 -14.63
C THR A 517 -6.40 -23.98 -15.12
N LYS A 518 -7.27 -23.41 -14.25
CA LYS A 518 -8.05 -22.19 -14.52
C LYS A 518 -7.32 -20.91 -14.12
N THR A 519 -6.03 -20.98 -13.79
CA THR A 519 -5.23 -19.83 -13.41
C THR A 519 -5.05 -18.89 -14.62
N VAL A 520 -5.48 -17.64 -14.46
CA VAL A 520 -5.30 -16.59 -15.45
C VAL A 520 -4.33 -15.53 -14.90
N THR A 521 -3.52 -14.99 -15.78
CA THR A 521 -2.62 -13.87 -15.46
C THR A 521 -3.25 -12.57 -15.95
N ASP A 522 -3.35 -11.61 -15.07
CA ASP A 522 -3.76 -10.25 -15.43
C ASP A 522 -2.64 -9.60 -16.26
N ARG A 523 -2.95 -9.13 -17.46
CA ARG A 523 -1.95 -8.59 -18.39
C ARG A 523 -1.28 -7.32 -17.89
N THR A 524 -2.02 -6.51 -17.13
CA THR A 524 -1.54 -5.21 -16.66
C THR A 524 -0.67 -5.33 -15.41
N SER A 525 -1.09 -6.17 -14.45
CA SER A 525 -0.43 -6.29 -13.15
C SER A 525 0.46 -7.53 -13.00
N GLY A 526 0.44 -8.45 -13.97
CA GLY A 526 1.09 -9.76 -13.87
C GLY A 526 0.52 -10.66 -12.77
N ALA A 527 -0.56 -10.24 -12.09
CA ALA A 527 -1.14 -10.97 -10.97
C ALA A 527 -1.89 -12.22 -11.44
N MET A 528 -1.61 -13.37 -10.83
CA MET A 528 -2.29 -14.62 -11.11
C MET A 528 -3.54 -14.78 -10.23
N ALA A 529 -4.63 -15.30 -10.81
CA ALA A 529 -5.89 -15.54 -10.13
C ALA A 529 -6.67 -16.70 -10.73
N ILE A 530 -7.33 -17.47 -9.89
CA ILE A 530 -8.42 -18.37 -10.26
C ILE A 530 -9.71 -17.62 -10.04
N ARG A 531 -10.46 -17.36 -11.12
CA ARG A 531 -11.68 -16.54 -11.05
C ARG A 531 -12.96 -17.36 -10.86
N VAL A 532 -12.96 -18.57 -11.37
CA VAL A 532 -14.12 -19.46 -11.38
C VAL A 532 -13.76 -20.77 -10.70
N VAL A 533 -14.54 -21.15 -9.69
CA VAL A 533 -14.44 -22.46 -9.01
C VAL A 533 -15.81 -23.10 -8.92
N VAL A 534 -15.84 -24.45 -8.98
CA VAL A 534 -17.03 -25.25 -8.72
C VAL A 534 -16.62 -26.29 -7.67
N ASP A 535 -17.11 -26.11 -6.45
CA ASP A 535 -16.90 -27.09 -5.40
C ASP A 535 -17.99 -28.20 -5.47
N ARG A 536 -17.72 -29.38 -4.90
CA ARG A 536 -18.64 -30.55 -4.98
C ARG A 536 -20.05 -30.25 -4.49
N LEU A 537 -20.17 -29.53 -3.36
CA LEU A 537 -21.48 -29.14 -2.82
C LEU A 537 -22.08 -27.90 -3.50
N GLU A 538 -21.37 -27.33 -4.42
CA GLU A 538 -21.75 -26.19 -5.23
C GLU A 538 -21.83 -26.59 -6.71
N ALA A 539 -22.02 -27.88 -7.01
CA ALA A 539 -22.00 -28.41 -8.38
C ALA A 539 -22.98 -27.73 -9.33
N GLY A 540 -24.03 -27.11 -8.80
CA GLY A 540 -24.95 -26.24 -9.54
C GLY A 540 -24.62 -24.74 -9.44
N ALA A 541 -23.59 -24.34 -8.68
CA ALA A 541 -23.26 -22.94 -8.43
C ALA A 541 -21.83 -22.65 -8.84
N VAL A 542 -21.65 -21.79 -9.82
CA VAL A 542 -20.34 -21.28 -10.24
C VAL A 542 -19.99 -20.08 -9.36
N ILE A 543 -18.89 -20.19 -8.62
CA ILE A 543 -18.35 -19.09 -7.84
C ILE A 543 -17.32 -18.36 -8.67
N THR A 544 -17.59 -17.09 -8.99
CA THR A 544 -16.65 -16.23 -9.71
C THR A 544 -16.15 -15.10 -8.82
N ALA A 545 -14.88 -14.71 -8.96
CA ALA A 545 -14.32 -13.54 -8.29
C ALA A 545 -14.95 -12.22 -8.77
N SER A 546 -15.63 -12.24 -9.90
CA SER A 546 -16.15 -11.06 -10.62
C SER A 546 -17.62 -11.19 -11.07
N ALA A 547 -18.36 -12.18 -10.56
CA ALA A 547 -19.77 -12.27 -10.88
C ALA A 547 -20.51 -11.00 -10.40
N PRO A 548 -21.30 -10.34 -11.24
CA PRO A 548 -22.19 -9.30 -10.77
C PRO A 548 -23.10 -9.90 -9.70
N LYS A 549 -23.22 -9.20 -8.58
CA LYS A 549 -24.25 -9.55 -7.61
C LYS A 549 -25.57 -9.23 -8.29
N THR A 550 -26.23 -10.23 -8.85
CA THR A 550 -27.63 -10.10 -9.25
C THR A 550 -28.35 -9.51 -8.05
N SER A 551 -28.97 -8.37 -8.25
CA SER A 551 -29.85 -7.76 -7.29
C SER A 551 -30.83 -8.85 -6.89
N ARG A 552 -30.89 -9.15 -5.63
CA ARG A 552 -31.99 -9.90 -5.06
C ARG A 552 -33.21 -9.01 -5.32
N THR A 553 -33.90 -9.27 -6.42
CA THR A 553 -35.24 -8.76 -6.64
C THR A 553 -36.02 -9.16 -5.41
N ASP A 554 -36.65 -8.19 -4.80
CA ASP A 554 -37.59 -8.39 -3.70
C ASP A 554 -38.50 -9.56 -4.03
N ARG A 555 -38.28 -10.68 -3.37
CA ARG A 555 -39.32 -11.68 -3.23
C ARG A 555 -40.36 -10.99 -2.38
N SER A 556 -41.40 -10.51 -3.05
CA SER A 556 -42.66 -10.15 -2.43
C SER A 556 -43.02 -11.22 -1.36
N LYS A 557 -43.14 -10.76 -0.14
CA LYS A 557 -43.62 -11.55 0.98
C LYS A 557 -45.11 -11.81 0.79
N THR A 558 -45.45 -12.74 -0.07
CA THR A 558 -46.75 -13.41 -0.02
C THR A 558 -46.55 -14.73 0.71
N GLY A 559 -46.49 -14.66 2.02
CA GLY A 559 -46.65 -15.79 2.92
C GLY A 559 -48.03 -15.73 3.56
N PRO A 560 -48.68 -16.86 3.85
CA PRO A 560 -50.06 -16.90 4.29
C PRO A 560 -50.22 -16.17 5.62
N THR A 561 -51.24 -15.33 5.66
CA THR A 561 -51.68 -14.55 6.83
C THR A 561 -52.08 -15.52 7.95
N ARG A 562 -51.22 -15.70 8.93
CA ARG A 562 -51.64 -16.27 10.22
C ARG A 562 -52.29 -15.16 11.03
N HIS A 563 -53.59 -15.32 11.26
CA HIS A 563 -54.37 -14.54 12.22
C HIS A 563 -53.68 -14.56 13.59
N ARG A 564 -53.13 -13.42 13.97
CA ARG A 564 -52.57 -13.21 15.31
C ARG A 564 -53.66 -12.57 16.16
N THR A 565 -54.28 -13.38 17.00
CA THR A 565 -55.16 -12.90 18.06
C THR A 565 -54.39 -11.96 18.97
N THR A 566 -54.85 -10.74 19.01
CA THR A 566 -54.34 -9.67 19.85
C THR A 566 -54.74 -9.91 21.31
N ARG A 567 -53.75 -10.12 22.15
CA ARG A 567 -53.89 -10.02 23.62
C ARG A 567 -53.11 -8.76 24.02
N PRO A 568 -53.72 -7.76 24.65
CA PRO A 568 -52.99 -6.54 25.05
C PRO A 568 -52.13 -6.82 26.28
N ALA A 569 -50.84 -6.51 26.19
CA ALA A 569 -49.95 -6.48 27.34
C ALA A 569 -50.11 -5.17 28.12
N PRO A 570 -50.08 -5.18 29.46
CA PRO A 570 -50.28 -3.98 30.25
C PRO A 570 -49.06 -3.04 30.16
N ARG A 571 -49.34 -1.79 29.81
CA ARG A 571 -48.38 -0.68 29.87
C ARG A 571 -47.98 -0.44 31.34
N ARG A 572 -46.76 -0.73 31.71
CA ARG A 572 -46.13 -0.19 32.93
C ARG A 572 -45.97 1.32 32.79
N ARG A 573 -46.77 2.03 33.54
CA ARG A 573 -46.58 3.48 33.78
C ARG A 573 -45.25 3.68 34.51
N ARG A 574 -44.38 4.51 33.92
CA ARG A 574 -43.22 5.07 34.59
C ARG A 574 -43.74 6.18 35.51
N ALA A 575 -43.47 6.09 36.81
CA ALA A 575 -43.73 7.12 37.78
C ALA A 575 -42.83 8.35 37.54
N PRO A 576 -43.33 9.57 37.73
CA PRO A 576 -42.51 10.78 37.61
C PRO A 576 -41.58 10.93 38.83
N SER A 577 -40.33 11.31 38.56
CA SER A 577 -39.36 11.69 39.60
C SER A 577 -39.82 12.98 40.26
N PRO A 578 -39.66 13.13 41.59
CA PRO A 578 -40.04 14.35 42.28
C PRO A 578 -39.08 15.51 41.99
N ALA A 579 -39.68 16.71 41.86
CA ALA A 579 -39.01 17.98 41.68
C ALA A 579 -38.17 18.34 42.93
N ARG A 580 -36.98 18.85 42.69
CA ARG A 580 -36.15 19.51 43.72
C ARG A 580 -36.72 20.89 43.99
N PRO A 581 -36.82 21.30 45.28
CA PRO A 581 -37.22 22.67 45.60
C PRO A 581 -36.05 23.64 45.44
N SER A 582 -36.36 24.79 44.88
CA SER A 582 -35.54 26.00 44.86
C SER A 582 -35.57 26.67 46.22
N GLY A 583 -34.41 26.96 46.77
CA GLY A 583 -34.24 27.76 47.98
C GLY A 583 -33.01 28.70 47.82
N PRO A 584 -32.94 29.81 48.58
CA PRO A 584 -32.45 31.06 48.06
C PRO A 584 -30.95 31.34 48.32
N ALA A 585 -30.50 32.42 47.66
CA ALA A 585 -29.16 33.00 47.73
C ALA A 585 -28.76 33.39 49.16
N GLY A 586 -27.50 33.10 49.54
CA GLY A 586 -26.91 33.56 50.81
C GLY A 586 -25.40 33.40 50.84
N GLN A 587 -24.74 34.54 50.63
CA GLN A 587 -23.48 34.99 51.24
C GLN A 587 -22.27 34.04 51.41
N ARG A 588 -21.13 34.51 50.85
CA ARG A 588 -19.75 34.15 51.24
C ARG A 588 -19.50 34.47 52.74
N PRO A 589 -18.59 33.75 53.39
CA PRO A 589 -17.35 34.42 53.78
C PRO A 589 -16.06 33.60 53.49
N GLU A 590 -14.99 34.37 53.47
CA GLU A 590 -13.58 34.00 53.38
C GLU A 590 -13.09 33.27 54.59
N GLY A 591 -12.00 32.49 54.42
CA GLY A 591 -11.10 32.21 55.53
C GLY A 591 -10.45 30.83 55.59
N HIS A 592 -9.18 30.80 55.24
CA HIS A 592 -8.05 30.07 55.83
C HIS A 592 -8.14 28.57 56.18
N VAL A 593 -7.07 27.91 55.80
CA VAL A 593 -6.11 27.13 56.61
C VAL A 593 -5.74 25.80 55.96
N HIS A 594 -4.45 25.68 55.72
CA HIS A 594 -3.67 24.44 55.49
C HIS A 594 -4.05 23.27 56.41
N THR A 595 -4.11 22.08 55.86
CA THR A 595 -3.60 20.87 56.53
C THR A 595 -3.12 19.82 55.56
N ASP A 596 -1.89 19.42 55.72
CA ASP A 596 -1.23 18.26 55.17
C ASP A 596 -1.99 16.96 55.45
N ARG A 597 -2.01 16.06 54.45
CA ARG A 597 -2.25 14.64 54.69
C ARG A 597 -1.22 13.76 53.97
N PRO A 598 -0.74 12.71 54.66
CA PRO A 598 0.48 12.01 54.32
C PRO A 598 0.30 10.94 53.23
N ARG A 599 1.38 10.74 52.48
CA ARG A 599 1.54 9.64 51.51
C ARG A 599 1.64 8.29 52.22
N LEU A 600 0.84 7.32 51.81
CA LEU A 600 0.99 5.91 52.16
C LEU A 600 1.87 5.18 51.12
N PRO A 601 2.70 4.21 51.53
CA PRO A 601 3.69 3.56 50.68
C PRO A 601 3.10 2.42 49.85
N ARG A 602 3.64 2.26 48.62
CA ARG A 602 3.36 1.12 47.75
C ARG A 602 4.02 -0.14 48.26
N ALA A 603 3.26 -1.18 48.50
CA ALA A 603 3.71 -2.51 48.79
C ALA A 603 4.38 -3.17 47.57
N ALA A 604 5.61 -3.66 47.78
CA ALA A 604 6.32 -4.50 46.84
C ALA A 604 5.91 -5.96 47.07
N HIS A 605 5.39 -6.62 46.02
CA HIS A 605 5.28 -8.08 46.04
C HIS A 605 6.52 -8.69 45.35
N ARG A 606 7.35 -9.29 46.18
CA ARG A 606 8.37 -10.27 45.81
C ARG A 606 7.69 -11.57 45.39
N TYR A 607 8.12 -12.14 44.27
CA TYR A 607 8.04 -13.59 44.05
C TYR A 607 9.43 -14.15 43.91
N GLN A 608 9.69 -15.12 44.79
CA GLN A 608 10.93 -15.91 44.86
C GLN A 608 10.78 -17.22 44.09
N GLY A 609 11.88 -17.65 43.52
CA GLY A 609 12.30 -19.05 43.40
C GLY A 609 11.92 -19.75 42.09
N VAL A 610 12.78 -20.32 41.40
CA VAL A 610 13.81 -21.37 41.46
C VAL A 610 13.90 -21.88 40.00
N THR A 611 14.92 -22.15 39.32
CA THR A 611 16.18 -22.86 39.47
C THR A 611 17.05 -22.67 38.20
N THR A 612 18.31 -22.60 38.42
CA THR A 612 19.47 -22.60 37.51
C THR A 612 19.61 -23.81 36.63
N ILE A 613 20.05 -23.61 35.37
CA ILE A 613 21.01 -24.49 34.68
C ILE A 613 22.00 -23.60 33.89
N SER A 614 23.27 -23.94 34.02
CA SER A 614 24.49 -23.20 33.70
C SER A 614 24.92 -23.28 32.21
N THR A 615 25.37 -22.19 31.66
CA THR A 615 26.57 -21.78 30.86
C THR A 615 27.02 -22.60 29.65
N PRO A 616 27.80 -22.02 28.70
CA PRO A 616 28.86 -21.04 28.92
C PRO A 616 28.91 -19.81 28.00
N THR A 617 29.60 -18.85 28.48
CA THR A 617 30.12 -17.57 28.01
C THR A 617 30.87 -17.63 26.69
N THR A 618 30.54 -16.68 25.76
CA THR A 618 31.57 -16.01 24.98
C THR A 618 31.19 -14.56 24.76
N SER A 619 32.08 -13.71 25.22
CA SER A 619 32.10 -12.26 25.09
C SER A 619 32.25 -11.81 23.65
N ARG A 620 31.45 -10.83 23.19
CA ARG A 620 31.90 -9.84 22.20
C ARG A 620 31.11 -8.54 22.32
N HIS A 621 31.88 -7.48 22.37
CA HIS A 621 31.54 -6.08 22.50
C HIS A 621 30.43 -5.59 21.55
N ARG A 622 29.47 -4.82 22.10
CA ARG A 622 28.61 -3.89 21.36
C ARG A 622 29.12 -2.46 21.55
N PRO A 623 29.24 -1.66 20.51
CA PRO A 623 29.20 -0.22 20.66
C PRO A 623 27.77 0.30 20.57
N ARG A 624 27.42 1.16 21.50
CA ARG A 624 26.23 2.00 21.49
C ARG A 624 26.34 3.04 20.35
N GLY A 625 25.28 3.18 19.56
CA GLY A 625 25.14 4.19 18.54
C GLY A 625 23.73 4.77 18.51
N ALA A 626 23.67 6.05 18.68
CA ALA A 626 22.62 7.01 18.86
C ALA A 626 21.42 6.91 17.90
N ALA A 627 20.25 7.23 18.44
CA ALA A 627 19.01 7.52 17.73
C ALA A 627 19.09 8.88 17.04
N LEU A 628 18.63 8.95 15.80
CA LEU A 628 18.35 10.20 15.11
C LEU A 628 16.96 10.14 14.46
N GLY A 629 16.17 11.17 14.78
CA GLY A 629 14.81 11.37 14.32
C GLY A 629 14.74 11.94 12.90
N ALA A 630 13.58 11.77 12.31
CA ALA A 630 13.28 12.12 10.94
C ALA A 630 11.96 12.89 10.81
N GLY A 631 11.97 14.01 10.09
CA GLY A 631 10.82 14.88 9.84
C GLY A 631 10.18 14.69 8.46
N PHE A 632 8.92 15.08 8.30
CA PHE A 632 8.07 14.73 7.15
C PHE A 632 7.15 15.83 6.66
N HIS A 633 6.90 15.83 5.35
CA HIS A 633 5.87 16.63 4.71
C HIS A 633 4.58 15.81 4.48
N LEU A 634 3.46 16.36 4.87
CA LEU A 634 2.12 15.85 4.61
C LEU A 634 1.67 16.26 3.20
N HIS A 635 1.43 15.24 2.35
CA HIS A 635 0.48 15.38 1.27
C HIS A 635 -0.82 14.70 1.68
N THR A 636 -1.88 15.48 1.85
CA THR A 636 -3.25 15.00 1.94
C THR A 636 -3.75 14.57 0.56
N HIS A 637 -3.12 13.54 -0.01
CA HIS A 637 -3.67 12.82 -1.15
C HIS A 637 -3.69 11.36 -0.77
N ALA A 638 -4.85 10.76 -0.85
CA ALA A 638 -4.96 9.32 -0.86
C ALA A 638 -4.06 8.83 -2.01
N THR A 639 -2.89 8.35 -1.66
CA THR A 639 -2.02 7.65 -2.61
C THR A 639 -2.86 6.53 -3.19
N PRO A 640 -3.06 6.46 -4.51
CA PRO A 640 -3.61 5.26 -5.11
C PRO A 640 -2.73 4.10 -4.65
N PRO A 641 -3.28 2.90 -4.45
CA PRO A 641 -2.47 1.75 -4.12
C PRO A 641 -1.35 1.64 -5.17
N ARG A 642 -0.13 1.39 -4.74
CA ARG A 642 1.12 1.39 -5.54
C ARG A 642 1.12 0.50 -6.79
N TRP A 643 0.06 -0.29 -6.99
CA TRP A 643 -0.12 -1.12 -8.19
C TRP A 643 -0.67 -0.35 -9.41
N ALA A 644 -1.00 0.94 -9.25
CA ALA A 644 -1.35 1.84 -10.35
C ALA A 644 -0.14 2.59 -10.95
N GLU A 645 1.05 2.46 -10.39
CA GLU A 645 2.26 2.80 -11.14
C GLU A 645 2.44 1.71 -12.20
N PRO A 646 2.43 2.02 -13.51
CA PRO A 646 2.82 1.05 -14.51
C PRO A 646 4.22 0.60 -14.16
N MET A 647 4.39 -0.70 -13.90
CA MET A 647 5.70 -1.32 -14.00
C MET A 647 6.29 -0.88 -15.33
N PRO A 648 7.56 -0.48 -15.40
CA PRO A 648 8.16 -0.22 -16.70
C PRO A 648 7.90 -1.45 -17.55
N ASP A 649 7.29 -1.25 -18.72
CA ASP A 649 7.00 -2.30 -19.68
C ASP A 649 8.23 -3.16 -19.88
N THR A 650 8.20 -4.37 -19.33
CA THR A 650 9.07 -5.45 -19.74
C THR A 650 8.48 -6.10 -20.98
N THR A 651 8.07 -5.30 -21.95
CA THR A 651 7.58 -5.81 -23.22
C THR A 651 8.40 -5.19 -24.32
N THR A 652 9.26 -6.04 -24.85
CA THR A 652 9.74 -6.06 -26.23
C THR A 652 10.59 -4.88 -26.71
N CYS A 653 11.90 -5.02 -26.53
CA CYS A 653 12.78 -4.77 -27.65
C CYS A 653 12.86 -6.04 -28.52
N ILE A 654 11.85 -6.28 -29.37
CA ILE A 654 12.06 -7.05 -30.59
C ILE A 654 12.68 -6.06 -31.56
N GLY A 655 14.01 -6.14 -31.71
CA GLY A 655 14.72 -5.51 -32.80
C GLY A 655 14.24 -6.10 -34.12
N SER A 656 13.66 -5.31 -35.00
CA SER A 656 13.72 -5.53 -36.42
C SER A 656 15.06 -4.95 -36.91
N LEU A 657 15.96 -5.85 -37.24
CA LEU A 657 17.04 -5.62 -38.19
C LEU A 657 16.43 -5.43 -39.59
N SER A 658 16.53 -4.29 -40.15
CA SER A 658 16.85 -4.00 -41.54
C SER A 658 17.15 -2.52 -41.66
#